data_6c761390715839115fac6456176a673d
#
_entry.id   6c761390715839115fac6456176a673d
#
_cell.length_a   1.000
_cell.length_b   1.000
_cell.length_c   1.000
_cell.angle_alpha   90.00
_cell.angle_beta   90.00
_cell.angle_gamma   90.00
#
_symmetry.space_group_name_H-M   'P 1'
#
loop_
_entity.id
_entity.type
_entity.pdbx_description
1 polymer ?
#
loop_
_entity_poly.entity_id
_entity_poly.type
_entity_poly.pdbx_seq_one_letter_code
_entity_poly.pdbx_strand_id
1 'polypeptide(L)'
;MAITRRSFLKGVATTSAASVIGPSLLASASANAAETTGTWKVSGSHWGAFRAHIYGGKVQEIKPLESDTNPTDMINGIKGIIYSPSRVRYPMVRLDWLKKHKYSAETRGDNRFIRVTWDEALDLFYRELERVQKDYGPWALHAGQTGWRQTGQFHSCTSHMQRAVGMHGNYITKVGDYSTGAGQTILPYVLGSTEVYAQGTSWSEILENSDNIVLWANDPVKNLQVGWNCETHQSFPYLEQLKEKVAKGEINVLSVDPVKNKTQRFLENDHLYINPMTDVAFMLAVAHVLYNEDLHDKEFIKTYCLGFDDFIKYVQGETKDKVVKTPEWAAEICGVKADKIREFARMLVNGRTQILMGWCIQRQEHGEQPYWAAAVVAAMVGQIGLPGGGISYGHHYSGIGVPSTGFAAPGGFPRNPDDKPKWDNNDFNGFSKTIPVARWIDCLLEPGKEIRYNGSKVKLPGYKMMVISGNNPWHHHQDRNRMKKAFKQLQTVVTIEFAWTATCRFSDIVLPACTQFERNDIDVYGSYSGKGLIAMHRLVDPLFQSKTDFDIFTELTRRFGRHKEYTRGMDEMQWVRSLYDDCRAANKAKFDMPEFDQFWEESVLDFGVGQPWVRHADFRKDPEINALGTPSGFIEITSRKIGRYGYEHCQEHPMWFEKTERSHGGPGSDKFPFWLQSCHPDKRLHSQMCESEEFRATYAVKGREPVYINPADAKAKGIKDGDLVRVYNDRGQLLAGAVLTDSYPRGVIRIEEGAWYGPLNEKEGAICTYGDPNTLTMDIGSSELAQATSANTCIVEFEKFRGKVPPVTSFGGPIEIN
;
A
#
# COMPACT_ATOMS: atom_id res chain seq x y z
N MET A 1 46.88 -32.89 -12.88
CA MET A 1 46.56 -33.74 -14.09
C MET A 1 45.15 -33.39 -14.53
N ALA A 2 45.09 -32.74 -15.66
CA ALA A 2 43.83 -32.36 -16.28
C ALA A 2 43.23 -33.54 -17.01
N ILE A 3 41.95 -33.83 -16.85
CA ILE A 3 41.21 -34.76 -17.73
C ILE A 3 40.11 -33.96 -18.41
N THR A 4 40.25 -33.87 -19.72
CA THR A 4 39.46 -33.13 -20.69
C THR A 4 38.13 -33.84 -21.01
N ARG A 5 37.12 -33.03 -21.34
CA ARG A 5 35.85 -33.40 -21.97
C ARG A 5 36.09 -34.10 -23.30
N ARG A 6 35.93 -35.43 -23.38
CA ARG A 6 35.61 -36.21 -24.61
C ARG A 6 35.71 -37.69 -24.33
N SER A 7 34.60 -38.31 -23.89
CA SER A 7 34.35 -39.73 -24.10
C SER A 7 33.12 -40.20 -23.32
N PHE A 8 31.93 -39.84 -23.82
CA PHE A 8 30.72 -40.60 -23.49
C PHE A 8 29.70 -40.48 -24.61
N LEU A 9 30.01 -41.14 -25.73
CA LEU A 9 29.06 -41.43 -26.78
C LEU A 9 29.59 -42.67 -27.53
N LYS A 10 29.02 -43.83 -27.18
CA LYS A 10 28.79 -44.98 -28.09
C LYS A 10 28.45 -46.23 -27.27
N GLY A 11 27.28 -46.78 -27.54
CA GLY A 11 26.87 -48.08 -27.00
C GLY A 11 25.36 -48.27 -27.11
N VAL A 12 24.86 -48.34 -28.34
CA VAL A 12 23.53 -48.89 -28.62
C VAL A 12 23.68 -50.37 -28.93
N ALA A 13 22.96 -51.23 -28.25
CA ALA A 13 22.59 -52.54 -28.75
C ALA A 13 21.22 -52.96 -28.19
N THR A 14 20.33 -53.24 -29.10
CA THR A 14 18.98 -53.80 -28.98
C THR A 14 18.98 -55.21 -28.41
N THR A 15 18.06 -55.49 -27.47
CA THR A 15 17.43 -56.82 -27.34
C THR A 15 16.02 -56.66 -26.76
N SER A 16 15.06 -57.14 -27.52
CA SER A 16 13.67 -57.28 -27.18
C SER A 16 13.41 -58.42 -26.21
N ALA A 17 12.72 -58.17 -25.11
CA ALA A 17 12.01 -59.17 -24.32
C ALA A 17 10.74 -58.59 -23.73
N ALA A 18 9.59 -59.09 -24.16
CA ALA A 18 8.31 -58.83 -23.62
C ALA A 18 8.13 -59.55 -22.27
N SER A 19 7.78 -58.85 -21.21
CA SER A 19 7.27 -59.42 -19.96
C SER A 19 6.36 -58.46 -19.23
N VAL A 20 5.23 -58.96 -18.87
CA VAL A 20 4.13 -58.53 -18.00
C VAL A 20 4.41 -57.28 -17.14
N ILE A 21 3.72 -56.19 -17.47
CA ILE A 21 3.75 -54.94 -16.72
C ILE A 21 2.67 -54.98 -15.65
N GLY A 22 3.07 -55.02 -14.37
CA GLY A 22 2.18 -54.88 -13.20
C GLY A 22 1.83 -53.39 -12.93
N PRO A 23 0.80 -53.08 -12.09
CA PRO A 23 0.29 -51.72 -11.83
C PRO A 23 1.33 -50.71 -11.30
N SER A 24 2.41 -51.17 -10.67
CA SER A 24 3.51 -50.34 -10.16
C SER A 24 4.41 -49.69 -11.22
N LEU A 25 4.45 -50.23 -12.42
CA LEU A 25 5.24 -49.70 -13.55
C LEU A 25 4.48 -48.62 -14.33
N LEU A 26 3.14 -48.62 -14.27
CA LEU A 26 2.33 -47.55 -14.84
C LEU A 26 2.40 -46.29 -14.01
N ALA A 27 2.46 -46.41 -12.67
CA ALA A 27 2.64 -45.26 -11.77
C ALA A 27 4.04 -44.62 -11.92
N SER A 28 5.09 -45.43 -12.09
CA SER A 28 6.45 -44.91 -12.33
C SER A 28 6.63 -44.34 -13.75
N ALA A 29 5.95 -44.90 -14.75
CA ALA A 29 5.95 -44.35 -16.10
C ALA A 29 5.18 -43.03 -16.22
N SER A 30 4.08 -42.84 -15.45
CA SER A 30 3.36 -41.57 -15.38
C SER A 30 4.15 -40.49 -14.61
N ALA A 31 4.87 -40.88 -13.55
CA ALA A 31 5.77 -39.97 -12.83
C ALA A 31 6.97 -39.55 -13.70
N ASN A 32 7.59 -40.47 -14.42
CA ASN A 32 8.67 -40.19 -15.36
C ASN A 32 8.21 -39.38 -16.59
N ALA A 33 6.97 -39.58 -17.05
CA ALA A 33 6.39 -38.76 -18.13
C ALA A 33 6.09 -37.35 -17.66
N ALA A 34 5.65 -37.16 -16.40
CA ALA A 34 5.47 -35.86 -15.78
C ALA A 34 6.81 -35.11 -15.59
N GLU A 35 7.92 -35.83 -15.30
CA GLU A 35 9.27 -35.25 -15.25
C GLU A 35 9.79 -34.81 -16.62
N THR A 36 9.37 -35.45 -17.70
CA THR A 36 9.83 -35.12 -19.07
C THR A 36 8.96 -34.05 -19.75
N THR A 37 7.70 -33.87 -19.33
CA THR A 37 6.76 -32.88 -19.93
C THR A 37 6.47 -31.67 -19.06
N GLY A 38 6.86 -31.67 -17.77
CA GLY A 38 6.53 -30.66 -16.79
C GLY A 38 5.06 -30.72 -16.30
N THR A 39 4.74 -29.91 -15.32
CA THR A 39 3.39 -29.81 -14.72
C THR A 39 2.93 -28.37 -14.67
N TRP A 40 1.63 -28.15 -14.85
CA TRP A 40 1.01 -26.83 -14.64
C TRP A 40 0.43 -26.78 -13.22
N LYS A 41 0.76 -25.69 -12.49
CA LYS A 41 0.21 -25.41 -11.15
C LYS A 41 -0.48 -24.08 -11.15
N VAL A 42 -1.60 -23.98 -10.44
CA VAL A 42 -2.32 -22.72 -10.20
C VAL A 42 -1.77 -22.06 -8.94
N SER A 43 -1.67 -20.73 -8.97
CA SER A 43 -1.39 -19.91 -7.79
C SER A 43 -1.99 -18.52 -7.95
N GLY A 44 -2.05 -17.77 -6.84
CA GLY A 44 -2.57 -16.41 -6.81
C GLY A 44 -1.50 -15.38 -6.45
N SER A 45 -1.76 -14.14 -6.82
CA SER A 45 -0.89 -13.01 -6.46
C SER A 45 -1.69 -11.71 -6.40
N HIS A 46 -1.10 -10.65 -5.88
CA HIS A 46 -1.67 -9.31 -5.96
C HIS A 46 -1.95 -8.86 -7.41
N TRP A 47 -1.24 -9.44 -8.37
CA TRP A 47 -1.31 -9.11 -9.80
C TRP A 47 -2.25 -10.01 -10.58
N GLY A 48 -2.93 -10.92 -9.93
CA GLY A 48 -3.89 -11.84 -10.50
C GLY A 48 -3.58 -13.31 -10.23
N ALA A 49 -4.53 -14.15 -10.59
CA ALA A 49 -4.40 -15.59 -10.59
C ALA A 49 -3.74 -16.06 -11.88
N PHE A 50 -2.93 -17.11 -11.79
CA PHE A 50 -2.14 -17.59 -12.93
C PHE A 50 -1.87 -19.10 -12.86
N ARG A 51 -1.46 -19.65 -13.99
CA ARG A 51 -0.85 -20.98 -14.09
C ARG A 51 0.63 -20.85 -14.37
N ALA A 52 1.42 -21.64 -13.65
CA ALA A 52 2.86 -21.75 -13.86
C ALA A 52 3.23 -23.14 -14.38
N HIS A 53 3.98 -23.20 -15.46
CA HIS A 53 4.58 -24.43 -15.96
C HIS A 53 5.89 -24.70 -15.24
N ILE A 54 5.96 -25.85 -14.56
CA ILE A 54 7.12 -26.27 -13.78
C ILE A 54 7.80 -27.44 -14.51
N TYR A 55 9.09 -27.28 -14.81
CA TYR A 55 9.92 -28.32 -15.40
C TYR A 55 11.31 -28.32 -14.75
N GLY A 56 11.80 -29.49 -14.36
CA GLY A 56 13.08 -29.61 -13.64
C GLY A 56 13.14 -28.81 -12.35
N GLY A 57 12.04 -28.75 -11.59
CA GLY A 57 11.93 -27.99 -10.35
C GLY A 57 11.97 -26.46 -10.51
N LYS A 58 11.81 -25.95 -11.74
CA LYS A 58 11.86 -24.51 -12.01
C LYS A 58 10.63 -24.04 -12.77
N VAL A 59 10.21 -22.83 -12.49
CA VAL A 59 9.18 -22.12 -13.27
C VAL A 59 9.76 -21.80 -14.65
N GLN A 60 9.13 -22.32 -15.68
CA GLN A 60 9.51 -22.08 -17.08
C GLN A 60 8.64 -20.97 -17.68
N GLU A 61 7.35 -21.05 -17.51
CA GLU A 61 6.36 -20.15 -18.09
C GLU A 61 5.29 -19.80 -17.05
N ILE A 62 4.73 -18.60 -17.15
CA ILE A 62 3.59 -18.14 -16.36
C ILE A 62 2.54 -17.59 -17.32
N LYS A 63 1.28 -17.95 -17.12
CA LYS A 63 0.12 -17.45 -17.87
C LYS A 63 -0.97 -17.03 -16.93
N PRO A 64 -1.65 -15.88 -17.14
CA PRO A 64 -2.88 -15.56 -16.41
C PRO A 64 -3.88 -16.70 -16.54
N LEU A 65 -4.80 -16.83 -15.56
CA LEU A 65 -5.95 -17.71 -15.73
C LEU A 65 -6.83 -17.21 -16.87
N GLU A 66 -7.43 -18.13 -17.59
CA GLU A 66 -8.30 -17.84 -18.74
C GLU A 66 -9.57 -17.07 -18.35
N SER A 67 -9.96 -17.11 -17.08
CA SER A 67 -11.09 -16.34 -16.52
C SER A 67 -10.77 -14.87 -16.31
N ASP A 68 -9.48 -14.48 -16.32
CA ASP A 68 -9.05 -13.09 -16.23
C ASP A 68 -8.99 -12.45 -17.62
N THR A 69 -9.96 -11.64 -17.98
CA THR A 69 -10.08 -10.99 -19.29
C THR A 69 -9.21 -9.74 -19.46
N ASN A 70 -8.64 -9.22 -18.35
CA ASN A 70 -7.86 -7.98 -18.34
C ASN A 70 -6.58 -8.12 -17.50
N PRO A 71 -5.75 -9.15 -17.72
CA PRO A 71 -4.59 -9.41 -16.87
C PRO A 71 -3.55 -8.30 -17.00
N THR A 72 -2.93 -7.95 -15.87
CA THR A 72 -1.81 -7.00 -15.87
C THR A 72 -0.53 -7.64 -16.40
N ASP A 73 0.31 -6.85 -17.06
CA ASP A 73 1.64 -7.29 -17.52
C ASP A 73 2.63 -7.54 -16.36
N MET A 74 2.33 -7.04 -15.16
CA MET A 74 3.13 -7.33 -13.96
C MET A 74 3.24 -8.82 -13.64
N ILE A 75 2.29 -9.64 -14.07
CA ILE A 75 2.35 -11.09 -13.90
C ILE A 75 3.63 -11.69 -14.53
N ASN A 76 4.16 -11.05 -15.58
CA ASN A 76 5.40 -11.47 -16.25
C ASN A 76 6.65 -11.25 -15.39
N GLY A 77 6.55 -10.40 -14.35
CA GLY A 77 7.66 -10.15 -13.43
C GLY A 77 7.85 -11.22 -12.34
N ILE A 78 6.86 -12.10 -12.12
CA ILE A 78 6.85 -13.10 -11.04
C ILE A 78 8.09 -14.02 -11.08
N LYS A 79 8.47 -14.48 -12.26
CA LYS A 79 9.67 -15.31 -12.43
C LYS A 79 10.93 -14.59 -11.96
N GLY A 80 11.01 -13.27 -12.24
CA GLY A 80 12.10 -12.42 -11.79
C GLY A 80 12.12 -12.20 -10.27
N ILE A 81 10.97 -12.31 -9.57
CA ILE A 81 10.92 -12.31 -8.10
C ILE A 81 11.52 -13.59 -7.54
N ILE A 82 11.07 -14.75 -8.03
CA ILE A 82 11.52 -16.07 -7.56
C ILE A 82 13.05 -16.19 -7.68
N TYR A 83 13.59 -15.85 -8.85
CA TYR A 83 15.00 -16.03 -9.20
C TYR A 83 15.83 -14.76 -9.13
N SER A 84 15.36 -13.73 -8.45
CA SER A 84 16.06 -12.45 -8.31
C SER A 84 17.50 -12.63 -7.82
N PRO A 85 18.48 -11.94 -8.40
CA PRO A 85 19.84 -11.92 -7.87
C PRO A 85 19.91 -11.25 -6.49
N SER A 86 18.89 -10.43 -6.13
CA SER A 86 18.80 -9.77 -4.82
C SER A 86 18.22 -10.67 -3.72
N ARG A 87 18.00 -11.98 -3.95
CA ARG A 87 17.50 -12.90 -2.90
C ARG A 87 18.42 -12.90 -1.67
N VAL A 88 17.79 -12.83 -0.49
CA VAL A 88 18.48 -13.20 0.76
C VAL A 88 18.66 -14.71 0.76
N ARG A 89 19.91 -15.17 0.73
CA ARG A 89 20.22 -16.59 0.49
C ARG A 89 20.47 -17.38 1.76
N TYR A 90 20.99 -16.71 2.78
CA TYR A 90 21.45 -17.30 4.03
C TYR A 90 21.11 -16.38 5.19
N PRO A 91 21.01 -16.89 6.44
CA PRO A 91 21.00 -16.04 7.63
C PRO A 91 22.30 -15.23 7.70
N MET A 92 22.17 -13.92 7.90
CA MET A 92 23.28 -12.98 7.87
C MET A 92 23.24 -12.11 9.14
N VAL A 93 24.42 -11.85 9.72
CA VAL A 93 24.56 -10.96 10.88
C VAL A 93 25.56 -9.87 10.55
N ARG A 94 25.23 -8.61 10.87
CA ARG A 94 26.09 -7.48 10.63
C ARG A 94 27.38 -7.60 11.46
N LEU A 95 28.53 -7.48 10.81
CA LEU A 95 29.85 -7.71 11.41
C LEU A 95 30.08 -6.89 12.68
N ASP A 96 29.82 -5.59 12.63
CA ASP A 96 30.08 -4.72 13.79
C ASP A 96 29.07 -4.97 14.91
N TRP A 97 27.83 -5.37 14.61
CA TRP A 97 26.87 -5.77 15.63
C TRP A 97 27.31 -7.07 16.30
N LEU A 98 27.83 -8.05 15.59
CA LEU A 98 28.35 -9.28 16.17
C LEU A 98 29.54 -9.03 17.13
N LYS A 99 30.37 -8.02 16.83
CA LYS A 99 31.53 -7.65 17.64
C LYS A 99 31.20 -6.75 18.83
N LYS A 100 30.26 -5.81 18.67
CA LYS A 100 30.02 -4.70 19.62
C LYS A 100 28.57 -4.67 20.15
N HIS A 101 27.69 -5.54 19.65
CA HIS A 101 26.25 -5.60 19.98
C HIS A 101 25.58 -4.20 19.95
N LYS A 102 24.92 -3.84 21.03
CA LYS A 102 24.17 -2.57 21.17
C LYS A 102 24.99 -1.29 20.97
N TYR A 103 26.30 -1.37 20.91
CA TYR A 103 27.23 -0.23 20.73
C TYR A 103 27.68 -0.06 19.26
N SER A 104 27.08 -0.75 18.32
CA SER A 104 27.49 -0.77 16.90
C SER A 104 26.62 0.04 15.96
N ALA A 105 25.65 0.81 16.46
CA ALA A 105 24.64 1.48 15.65
C ALA A 105 25.22 2.52 14.66
N GLU A 106 26.37 3.13 14.97
CA GLU A 106 27.00 4.15 14.13
C GLU A 106 27.43 3.63 12.74
N THR A 107 27.76 2.35 12.63
CA THR A 107 28.16 1.72 11.36
C THR A 107 27.02 1.03 10.64
N ARG A 108 25.76 1.17 11.15
CA ARG A 108 24.59 0.58 10.51
C ARG A 108 24.40 1.17 9.10
N GLY A 109 24.24 0.30 8.12
CA GLY A 109 24.17 0.67 6.71
C GLY A 109 25.46 0.39 5.92
N ASP A 110 26.59 0.07 6.59
CA ASP A 110 27.88 -0.24 5.94
C ASP A 110 27.84 -1.53 5.09
N ASN A 111 26.75 -2.26 5.18
CA ASN A 111 26.42 -3.45 4.41
C ASN A 111 27.43 -4.61 4.57
N ARG A 112 28.22 -4.65 5.64
CA ARG A 112 29.18 -5.72 5.94
C ARG A 112 28.56 -6.78 6.83
N PHE A 113 28.36 -7.97 6.30
CA PHE A 113 27.69 -9.07 6.98
C PHE A 113 28.53 -10.35 6.99
N ILE A 114 28.28 -11.20 7.98
CA ILE A 114 28.83 -12.54 8.12
C ILE A 114 27.68 -13.52 7.96
N ARG A 115 27.87 -14.54 7.15
CA ARG A 115 26.97 -15.68 7.08
C ARG A 115 27.08 -16.51 8.34
N VAL A 116 25.92 -16.87 8.91
CA VAL A 116 25.80 -17.71 10.10
C VAL A 116 24.84 -18.87 9.83
N THR A 117 24.81 -19.86 10.72
CA THR A 117 23.80 -20.92 10.68
C THR A 117 22.44 -20.39 11.15
N TRP A 118 21.36 -21.11 10.81
CA TRP A 118 20.03 -20.80 11.31
C TRP A 118 19.98 -20.82 12.84
N ASP A 119 20.62 -21.79 13.48
CA ASP A 119 20.64 -21.90 14.94
C ASP A 119 21.33 -20.70 15.58
N GLU A 120 22.50 -20.31 15.07
CA GLU A 120 23.21 -19.12 15.56
C GLU A 120 22.37 -17.84 15.40
N ALA A 121 21.75 -17.65 14.22
CA ALA A 121 20.94 -16.46 13.97
C ALA A 121 19.72 -16.36 14.89
N LEU A 122 19.00 -17.48 15.06
CA LEU A 122 17.81 -17.53 15.91
C LEU A 122 18.18 -17.48 17.41
N ASP A 123 19.32 -18.02 17.81
CA ASP A 123 19.82 -17.88 19.18
C ASP A 123 20.17 -16.42 19.50
N LEU A 124 20.81 -15.71 18.56
CA LEU A 124 21.09 -14.28 18.70
C LEU A 124 19.80 -13.47 18.77
N PHE A 125 18.83 -13.78 17.92
CA PHE A 125 17.52 -13.12 17.93
C PHE A 125 16.80 -13.35 19.28
N TYR A 126 16.72 -14.57 19.74
CA TYR A 126 16.09 -14.92 21.01
C TYR A 126 16.76 -14.23 22.21
N ARG A 127 18.11 -14.25 22.29
CA ARG A 127 18.86 -13.58 23.35
C ARG A 127 18.59 -12.08 23.38
N GLU A 128 18.44 -11.45 22.23
CA GLU A 128 18.10 -10.02 22.16
C GLU A 128 16.68 -9.73 22.63
N LEU A 129 15.69 -10.59 22.26
CA LEU A 129 14.34 -10.49 22.82
C LEU A 129 14.34 -10.59 24.35
N GLU A 130 15.04 -11.60 24.90
CA GLU A 130 15.20 -11.79 26.36
C GLU A 130 15.84 -10.57 27.01
N ARG A 131 16.96 -10.11 26.47
CA ARG A 131 17.71 -8.97 27.00
C ARG A 131 16.85 -7.70 27.02
N VAL A 132 16.18 -7.38 25.91
CA VAL A 132 15.39 -6.15 25.81
C VAL A 132 14.19 -6.17 26.76
N GLN A 133 13.49 -7.30 26.87
CA GLN A 133 12.38 -7.45 27.83
C GLN A 133 12.86 -7.36 29.28
N LYS A 134 14.01 -7.96 29.61
CA LYS A 134 14.58 -7.96 30.95
C LYS A 134 15.14 -6.59 31.36
N ASP A 135 15.91 -5.96 30.45
CA ASP A 135 16.64 -4.72 30.78
C ASP A 135 15.74 -3.48 30.75
N TYR A 136 14.70 -3.48 29.92
CA TYR A 136 13.85 -2.31 29.67
C TYR A 136 12.35 -2.56 29.84
N GLY A 137 11.84 -3.73 29.47
CA GLY A 137 10.41 -4.03 29.41
C GLY A 137 9.78 -3.80 28.02
N PRO A 138 8.42 -3.92 27.94
CA PRO A 138 7.71 -3.98 26.67
C PRO A 138 7.80 -2.68 25.82
N TRP A 139 8.01 -1.54 26.43
CA TRP A 139 8.13 -0.27 25.72
C TRP A 139 9.38 -0.18 24.82
N ALA A 140 10.38 -1.03 25.04
CA ALA A 140 11.62 -1.02 24.31
C ALA A 140 11.64 -1.94 23.07
N LEU A 141 10.56 -2.67 22.83
CA LEU A 141 10.41 -3.58 21.69
C LEU A 141 9.29 -3.11 20.76
N HIS A 142 9.59 -2.94 19.47
CA HIS A 142 8.63 -2.60 18.43
C HIS A 142 8.48 -3.75 17.42
N ALA A 143 7.24 -4.22 17.24
CA ALA A 143 6.85 -5.23 16.24
C ALA A 143 5.50 -4.88 15.57
N GLY A 144 5.22 -3.59 15.44
CA GLY A 144 3.93 -3.07 14.95
C GLY A 144 3.94 -2.56 13.52
N GLN A 145 5.11 -2.38 12.94
CA GLN A 145 5.26 -1.81 11.59
C GLN A 145 4.83 -2.82 10.52
N THR A 146 3.95 -2.40 9.60
CA THR A 146 3.40 -3.24 8.54
C THR A 146 3.27 -2.47 7.24
N GLY A 147 3.51 -3.17 6.11
CA GLY A 147 3.23 -2.71 4.75
C GLY A 147 2.23 -3.63 4.05
N TRP A 148 2.18 -3.60 2.72
CA TRP A 148 1.50 -4.61 1.93
C TRP A 148 2.26 -5.93 2.09
N ARG A 149 1.62 -6.90 2.76
CA ARG A 149 2.11 -8.27 2.87
C ARG A 149 1.99 -8.99 1.53
N GLN A 150 2.59 -10.15 1.40
CA GLN A 150 2.32 -11.07 0.29
C GLN A 150 0.90 -11.66 0.41
N THR A 151 0.31 -12.10 -0.70
CA THR A 151 -0.99 -12.80 -0.71
C THR A 151 -0.94 -14.11 0.08
N GLY A 152 -2.11 -14.58 0.48
CA GLY A 152 -2.31 -15.76 1.30
C GLY A 152 -2.81 -15.43 2.70
N GLN A 153 -3.65 -16.32 3.24
CA GLN A 153 -4.29 -16.13 4.55
C GLN A 153 -3.48 -16.77 5.68
N PHE A 154 -2.92 -17.95 5.45
CA PHE A 154 -2.12 -18.64 6.45
C PHE A 154 -0.77 -17.96 6.66
N HIS A 155 0.00 -17.75 5.61
CA HIS A 155 1.35 -17.18 5.69
C HIS A 155 1.37 -15.64 5.79
N SER A 156 0.51 -15.08 6.64
CA SER A 156 0.62 -13.67 6.98
C SER A 156 1.86 -13.40 7.82
N CYS A 157 2.94 -12.93 7.21
CA CYS A 157 4.21 -12.61 7.88
C CYS A 157 4.03 -11.76 9.15
N THR A 158 3.16 -10.75 9.10
CA THR A 158 2.81 -9.93 10.27
C THR A 158 2.14 -10.73 11.38
N SER A 159 1.21 -11.63 11.04
CA SER A 159 0.52 -12.45 12.04
C SER A 159 1.48 -13.42 12.72
N HIS A 160 2.36 -14.06 11.94
CA HIS A 160 3.39 -14.95 12.47
C HIS A 160 4.35 -14.22 13.41
N MET A 161 4.87 -13.06 12.98
CA MET A 161 5.74 -12.22 13.80
C MET A 161 5.06 -11.79 15.11
N GLN A 162 3.86 -11.22 15.01
CA GLN A 162 3.16 -10.66 16.17
C GLN A 162 2.75 -11.74 17.17
N ARG A 163 2.32 -12.93 16.71
CA ARG A 163 2.02 -14.05 17.59
C ARG A 163 3.28 -14.52 18.32
N ALA A 164 4.38 -14.80 17.61
CA ALA A 164 5.61 -15.31 18.21
C ALA A 164 6.24 -14.31 19.20
N VAL A 165 6.35 -13.03 18.79
CA VAL A 165 6.86 -11.97 19.65
C VAL A 165 5.93 -11.74 20.84
N GLY A 166 4.60 -11.75 20.62
CA GLY A 166 3.58 -11.62 21.65
C GLY A 166 3.57 -12.77 22.66
N MET A 167 3.92 -13.98 22.24
CA MET A 167 4.10 -15.13 23.16
C MET A 167 5.36 -14.99 24.05
N HIS A 168 6.36 -14.26 23.57
CA HIS A 168 7.54 -13.96 24.37
C HIS A 168 7.27 -12.83 25.37
N GLY A 169 6.70 -11.70 24.91
CA GLY A 169 6.40 -10.54 25.74
C GLY A 169 5.59 -9.46 25.02
N ASN A 170 5.07 -8.53 25.80
CA ASN A 170 4.36 -7.36 25.22
C ASN A 170 5.33 -6.46 24.44
N TYR A 171 4.80 -5.68 23.50
CA TYR A 171 5.58 -4.82 22.59
C TYR A 171 4.78 -3.61 22.14
N ILE A 172 5.44 -2.61 21.54
CA ILE A 172 4.83 -1.44 20.92
C ILE A 172 4.17 -1.84 19.61
N THR A 173 2.91 -1.46 19.45
CA THR A 173 2.10 -1.68 18.25
C THR A 173 1.83 -0.37 17.51
N LYS A 174 1.17 -0.47 16.34
CA LYS A 174 0.78 0.70 15.56
C LYS A 174 -0.74 0.82 15.39
N VAL A 175 -1.21 2.03 15.06
CA VAL A 175 -2.57 2.33 14.61
C VAL A 175 -2.52 3.09 13.28
N GLY A 176 -3.55 2.91 12.45
CA GLY A 176 -3.62 3.48 11.11
C GLY A 176 -2.71 2.78 10.10
N ASP A 177 -2.68 3.31 8.89
CA ASP A 177 -1.81 2.87 7.80
C ASP A 177 -1.33 4.06 6.96
N TYR A 178 -0.38 3.82 6.06
CA TYR A 178 0.13 4.84 5.14
C TYR A 178 -0.84 5.14 3.98
N SER A 179 -1.74 4.21 3.68
CA SER A 179 -2.63 4.31 2.52
C SER A 179 -3.72 5.35 2.72
N THR A 180 -4.35 5.35 3.90
CA THR A 180 -5.60 6.08 4.14
C THR A 180 -5.69 6.72 5.54
N GLY A 181 -4.57 6.89 6.23
CA GLY A 181 -4.53 7.31 7.64
C GLY A 181 -5.38 8.53 7.98
N ALA A 182 -5.40 9.57 7.16
CA ALA A 182 -6.24 10.74 7.37
C ALA A 182 -7.73 10.43 7.10
N GLY A 183 -8.03 9.76 5.98
CA GLY A 183 -9.39 9.39 5.61
C GLY A 183 -10.07 8.48 6.63
N GLN A 184 -9.40 7.39 7.02
CA GLN A 184 -9.97 6.44 8.01
C GLN A 184 -10.14 7.04 9.40
N THR A 185 -9.50 8.17 9.68
CA THR A 185 -9.67 8.87 10.97
C THR A 185 -10.77 9.90 10.92
N ILE A 186 -10.89 10.70 9.83
CA ILE A 186 -11.90 11.75 9.74
C ILE A 186 -13.28 11.22 9.36
N LEU A 187 -13.39 10.27 8.42
CA LEU A 187 -14.68 9.85 7.87
C LEU A 187 -15.61 9.18 8.90
N PRO A 188 -15.15 8.47 9.94
CA PRO A 188 -16.02 8.03 11.04
C PRO A 188 -16.73 9.17 11.78
N TYR A 189 -16.15 10.38 11.84
CA TYR A 189 -16.81 11.56 12.41
C TYR A 189 -17.83 12.18 11.45
N VAL A 190 -17.63 12.03 10.15
CA VAL A 190 -18.41 12.71 9.11
C VAL A 190 -19.52 11.84 8.54
N LEU A 191 -19.20 10.58 8.21
CA LEU A 191 -20.08 9.61 7.55
C LEU A 191 -20.28 8.30 8.34
N GLY A 192 -19.71 8.21 9.54
CA GLY A 192 -19.94 7.12 10.48
C GLY A 192 -19.14 5.84 10.25
N SER A 193 -18.34 5.76 9.19
CA SER A 193 -17.47 4.61 8.92
C SER A 193 -16.16 5.04 8.28
N THR A 194 -15.22 4.12 8.13
CA THR A 194 -13.93 4.42 7.49
C THR A 194 -14.05 4.64 5.97
N GLU A 195 -15.19 4.58 5.36
CA GLU A 195 -15.55 4.76 3.95
C GLU A 195 -14.51 4.30 2.92
N VAL A 196 -13.23 4.59 3.16
CA VAL A 196 -12.09 4.22 2.29
C VAL A 196 -11.95 2.71 2.08
N TYR A 197 -12.44 1.89 3.03
CA TYR A 197 -12.44 0.44 2.99
C TYR A 197 -13.86 -0.15 2.97
N ALA A 198 -14.87 0.68 2.80
CA ALA A 198 -16.23 0.22 2.65
C ALA A 198 -16.54 -0.10 1.18
N GLN A 199 -17.42 -1.09 0.97
CA GLN A 199 -17.97 -1.35 -0.37
C GLN A 199 -18.76 -0.12 -0.82
N GLY A 200 -18.40 0.44 -1.97
CA GLY A 200 -19.06 1.60 -2.56
C GLY A 200 -20.33 1.23 -3.32
N THR A 201 -21.09 2.23 -3.82
CA THR A 201 -22.17 2.01 -4.77
C THR A 201 -21.67 1.20 -5.96
N SER A 202 -22.44 0.20 -6.40
CA SER A 202 -22.01 -0.70 -7.46
C SER A 202 -21.78 0.03 -8.78
N TRP A 203 -20.76 -0.38 -9.53
CA TRP A 203 -20.49 0.16 -10.86
C TRP A 203 -21.70 0.11 -11.78
N SER A 204 -22.50 -0.97 -11.73
CA SER A 204 -23.75 -1.07 -12.48
C SER A 204 -24.73 0.05 -12.15
N GLU A 205 -24.95 0.35 -10.86
CA GLU A 205 -25.82 1.44 -10.42
C GLU A 205 -25.28 2.81 -10.86
N ILE A 206 -23.97 2.99 -10.86
CA ILE A 206 -23.33 4.23 -11.34
C ILE A 206 -23.55 4.36 -12.86
N LEU A 207 -23.24 3.32 -13.63
CA LEU A 207 -23.34 3.33 -15.10
C LEU A 207 -24.77 3.47 -15.63
N GLU A 208 -25.76 2.98 -14.88
CA GLU A 208 -27.17 3.06 -15.28
C GLU A 208 -27.83 4.39 -14.90
N ASN A 209 -27.39 5.03 -13.82
CA ASN A 209 -28.13 6.10 -13.20
C ASN A 209 -27.40 7.46 -13.15
N SER A 210 -26.07 7.52 -13.42
CA SER A 210 -25.35 8.79 -13.38
C SER A 210 -25.42 9.54 -14.69
N ASP A 211 -25.71 10.85 -14.61
CA ASP A 211 -25.51 11.80 -15.71
C ASP A 211 -24.08 12.34 -15.72
N ASN A 212 -23.52 12.54 -14.51
CA ASN A 212 -22.17 13.05 -14.32
C ASN A 212 -21.36 12.15 -13.38
N ILE A 213 -20.08 11.94 -13.71
CA ILE A 213 -19.09 11.30 -12.81
C ILE A 213 -17.91 12.23 -12.65
N VAL A 214 -17.55 12.54 -11.41
CA VAL A 214 -16.35 13.31 -11.08
C VAL A 214 -15.28 12.35 -10.58
N LEU A 215 -14.18 12.19 -11.32
CA LEU A 215 -12.98 11.46 -10.90
C LEU A 215 -12.03 12.47 -10.23
N TRP A 216 -12.06 12.54 -8.90
CA TRP A 216 -11.24 13.49 -8.15
C TRP A 216 -9.96 12.83 -7.66
N ALA A 217 -8.82 13.18 -8.29
CA ALA A 217 -7.51 12.56 -8.04
C ALA A 217 -7.58 11.01 -8.05
N ASN A 218 -8.42 10.46 -8.92
CA ASN A 218 -8.80 9.05 -8.96
C ASN A 218 -8.34 8.41 -10.27
N ASP A 219 -7.54 7.33 -10.17
CA ASP A 219 -6.93 6.65 -11.32
C ASP A 219 -7.19 5.13 -11.28
N PRO A 220 -8.46 4.69 -11.43
CA PRO A 220 -8.82 3.27 -11.35
C PRO A 220 -8.13 2.40 -12.40
N VAL A 221 -7.95 2.85 -13.64
CA VAL A 221 -7.27 2.08 -14.71
C VAL A 221 -5.83 1.73 -14.34
N LYS A 222 -5.14 2.58 -13.57
CA LYS A 222 -3.82 2.28 -13.05
C LYS A 222 -3.88 1.40 -11.79
N ASN A 223 -4.71 1.78 -10.83
CA ASN A 223 -4.63 1.22 -9.49
C ASN A 223 -5.30 -0.15 -9.36
N LEU A 224 -6.33 -0.45 -10.17
CA LEU A 224 -7.04 -1.74 -10.16
C LEU A 224 -6.29 -2.87 -10.88
N GLN A 225 -5.04 -2.64 -11.31
CA GLN A 225 -4.15 -3.70 -11.80
C GLN A 225 -3.63 -4.59 -10.65
N VAL A 226 -3.83 -4.19 -9.41
CA VAL A 226 -3.38 -4.92 -8.21
C VAL A 226 -4.46 -4.94 -7.14
N GLY A 227 -4.58 -6.04 -6.41
CA GLY A 227 -5.50 -6.22 -5.30
C GLY A 227 -4.81 -6.55 -3.98
N TRP A 228 -5.52 -6.35 -2.88
CA TRP A 228 -5.04 -6.73 -1.54
C TRP A 228 -4.88 -8.24 -1.37
N ASN A 229 -5.81 -9.01 -1.92
CA ASN A 229 -5.78 -10.46 -2.05
C ASN A 229 -5.46 -10.83 -3.51
N CYS A 230 -5.75 -12.04 -3.94
CA CYS A 230 -5.62 -12.42 -5.33
C CYS A 230 -6.55 -11.58 -6.21
N GLU A 231 -5.98 -10.76 -7.10
CA GLU A 231 -6.75 -9.88 -7.99
C GLU A 231 -7.45 -10.65 -9.10
N THR A 232 -8.58 -10.15 -9.58
CA THR A 232 -9.43 -10.77 -10.63
C THR A 232 -9.83 -9.80 -11.74
N HIS A 233 -9.40 -8.54 -11.63
CA HIS A 233 -9.64 -7.47 -12.61
C HIS A 233 -11.12 -7.26 -12.99
N GLN A 234 -12.07 -7.68 -12.14
CA GLN A 234 -13.52 -7.59 -12.39
C GLN A 234 -14.04 -6.17 -12.61
N SER A 235 -13.29 -5.15 -12.19
CA SER A 235 -13.67 -3.74 -12.40
C SER A 235 -13.46 -3.28 -13.83
N PHE A 236 -12.56 -3.90 -14.61
CA PHE A 236 -12.22 -3.44 -15.96
C PHE A 236 -13.39 -3.53 -16.95
N PRO A 237 -14.23 -4.56 -16.99
CA PRO A 237 -15.42 -4.57 -17.85
C PRO A 237 -16.34 -3.37 -17.62
N TYR A 238 -16.48 -2.88 -16.38
CA TYR A 238 -17.27 -1.67 -16.10
C TYR A 238 -16.56 -0.40 -16.57
N LEU A 239 -15.24 -0.33 -16.49
CA LEU A 239 -14.47 0.79 -17.02
C LEU A 239 -14.53 0.86 -18.56
N GLU A 240 -14.55 -0.28 -19.25
CA GLU A 240 -14.78 -0.33 -20.70
C GLU A 240 -16.19 0.15 -21.06
N GLN A 241 -17.22 -0.27 -20.32
CA GLN A 241 -18.58 0.23 -20.51
C GLN A 241 -18.65 1.74 -20.24
N LEU A 242 -17.99 2.26 -19.21
CA LEU A 242 -17.90 3.69 -18.95
C LEU A 242 -17.29 4.43 -20.13
N LYS A 243 -16.19 3.91 -20.70
CA LYS A 243 -15.54 4.49 -21.88
C LYS A 243 -16.48 4.57 -23.08
N GLU A 244 -17.26 3.51 -23.34
CA GLU A 244 -18.25 3.51 -24.40
C GLU A 244 -19.35 4.55 -24.18
N LYS A 245 -19.85 4.71 -22.95
CA LYS A 245 -20.88 5.69 -22.59
C LYS A 245 -20.37 7.12 -22.69
N VAL A 246 -19.12 7.36 -22.28
CA VAL A 246 -18.45 8.67 -22.48
C VAL A 246 -18.34 9.01 -23.96
N ALA A 247 -17.87 8.07 -24.78
CA ALA A 247 -17.72 8.27 -26.22
C ALA A 247 -19.08 8.55 -26.96
N LYS A 248 -20.19 8.02 -26.42
CA LYS A 248 -21.55 8.27 -26.92
C LYS A 248 -22.18 9.55 -26.35
N GLY A 249 -21.56 10.21 -25.38
CA GLY A 249 -22.11 11.35 -24.65
C GLY A 249 -23.28 11.00 -23.72
N GLU A 250 -23.40 9.73 -23.32
CA GLU A 250 -24.45 9.27 -22.41
C GLU A 250 -24.14 9.62 -20.95
N ILE A 251 -22.86 9.66 -20.58
CA ILE A 251 -22.37 10.06 -19.25
C ILE A 251 -21.26 11.11 -19.44
N ASN A 252 -21.40 12.22 -18.74
CA ASN A 252 -20.34 13.24 -18.67
C ASN A 252 -19.34 12.87 -17.58
N VAL A 253 -18.07 12.66 -17.92
CA VAL A 253 -16.98 12.38 -16.94
C VAL A 253 -16.03 13.56 -16.90
N LEU A 254 -15.78 14.08 -15.70
CA LEU A 254 -14.80 15.13 -15.46
C LEU A 254 -13.71 14.62 -14.50
N SER A 255 -12.46 14.60 -14.94
CA SER A 255 -11.31 14.37 -14.07
C SER A 255 -10.81 15.67 -13.45
N VAL A 256 -10.76 15.73 -12.12
CA VAL A 256 -10.13 16.84 -11.35
C VAL A 256 -8.80 16.32 -10.81
N ASP A 257 -7.70 16.74 -11.40
CA ASP A 257 -6.37 16.20 -11.08
C ASP A 257 -5.28 17.20 -11.54
N PRO A 258 -4.17 17.34 -10.81
CA PRO A 258 -3.01 18.09 -11.29
C PRO A 258 -2.37 17.52 -12.58
N VAL A 259 -2.67 16.29 -12.96
CA VAL A 259 -2.05 15.60 -14.10
C VAL A 259 -3.08 14.84 -14.94
N LYS A 260 -2.79 14.63 -16.21
CA LYS A 260 -3.53 13.67 -17.04
C LYS A 260 -3.13 12.26 -16.65
N ASN A 261 -3.89 11.66 -15.74
CA ASN A 261 -3.63 10.31 -15.25
C ASN A 261 -3.98 9.22 -16.29
N LYS A 262 -3.78 7.94 -15.96
CA LYS A 262 -4.00 6.82 -16.91
C LYS A 262 -5.48 6.65 -17.25
N THR A 263 -6.36 6.83 -16.27
CA THR A 263 -7.83 6.73 -16.48
C THR A 263 -8.35 7.83 -17.38
N GLN A 264 -7.89 9.07 -17.21
CA GLN A 264 -8.30 10.18 -18.05
C GLN A 264 -7.87 9.95 -19.51
N ARG A 265 -6.65 9.44 -19.75
CA ARG A 265 -6.19 9.08 -21.11
C ARG A 265 -6.96 7.88 -21.70
N PHE A 266 -7.38 6.94 -20.87
CA PHE A 266 -8.15 5.77 -21.30
C PHE A 266 -9.59 6.14 -21.68
N LEU A 267 -10.24 6.98 -20.89
CA LEU A 267 -11.62 7.43 -21.12
C LEU A 267 -11.72 8.55 -22.16
N GLU A 268 -10.62 9.28 -22.41
CA GLU A 268 -10.56 10.49 -23.25
C GLU A 268 -11.55 11.59 -22.80
N ASN A 269 -11.82 11.64 -21.48
CA ASN A 269 -12.81 12.54 -20.89
C ASN A 269 -12.23 13.93 -20.59
N ASP A 270 -13.11 14.87 -20.24
CA ASP A 270 -12.73 16.22 -19.84
C ASP A 270 -11.85 16.26 -18.60
N HIS A 271 -10.96 17.25 -18.56
CA HIS A 271 -9.98 17.40 -17.49
C HIS A 271 -9.96 18.83 -16.96
N LEU A 272 -10.15 18.95 -15.65
CA LEU A 272 -9.97 20.19 -14.90
C LEU A 272 -8.62 20.14 -14.16
N TYR A 273 -7.63 20.85 -14.68
CA TYR A 273 -6.34 21.02 -14.02
C TYR A 273 -6.48 21.89 -12.78
N ILE A 274 -5.97 21.38 -11.65
CA ILE A 274 -5.94 22.09 -10.38
C ILE A 274 -4.51 22.12 -9.86
N ASN A 275 -4.08 23.24 -9.27
CA ASN A 275 -2.78 23.31 -8.61
C ASN A 275 -2.70 22.23 -7.51
N PRO A 276 -1.54 21.56 -7.37
CA PRO A 276 -1.42 20.50 -6.37
C PRO A 276 -1.73 20.97 -4.95
N MET A 277 -2.42 20.13 -4.19
CA MET A 277 -2.75 20.31 -2.77
C MET A 277 -3.67 21.50 -2.45
N THR A 278 -4.44 21.97 -3.43
CA THR A 278 -5.35 23.13 -3.26
C THR A 278 -6.83 22.76 -3.34
N ASP A 279 -7.14 21.49 -3.32
CA ASP A 279 -8.48 20.92 -3.47
C ASP A 279 -9.50 21.52 -2.50
N VAL A 280 -9.10 21.78 -1.26
CA VAL A 280 -9.97 22.35 -0.22
C VAL A 280 -10.41 23.76 -0.59
N ALA A 281 -9.50 24.61 -1.09
CA ALA A 281 -9.85 25.97 -1.52
C ALA A 281 -10.90 25.94 -2.65
N PHE A 282 -10.72 25.04 -3.61
CA PHE A 282 -11.66 24.80 -4.69
C PHE A 282 -13.01 24.32 -4.15
N MET A 283 -13.05 23.32 -3.26
CA MET A 283 -14.29 22.77 -2.69
C MET A 283 -15.06 23.81 -1.85
N LEU A 284 -14.36 24.65 -1.10
CA LEU A 284 -14.98 25.74 -0.33
C LEU A 284 -15.64 26.79 -1.25
N ALA A 285 -15.00 27.11 -2.37
CA ALA A 285 -15.59 28.00 -3.36
C ALA A 285 -16.80 27.36 -4.09
N VAL A 286 -16.76 26.04 -4.33
CA VAL A 286 -17.93 25.29 -4.83
C VAL A 286 -19.08 25.38 -3.82
N ALA A 287 -18.81 25.19 -2.55
CA ALA A 287 -19.82 25.34 -1.49
C ALA A 287 -20.38 26.77 -1.42
N HIS A 288 -19.53 27.79 -1.62
CA HIS A 288 -19.96 29.19 -1.70
C HIS A 288 -20.94 29.41 -2.86
N VAL A 289 -20.64 28.86 -4.06
CA VAL A 289 -21.53 29.00 -5.23
C VAL A 289 -22.85 28.28 -4.98
N LEU A 290 -22.81 27.01 -4.53
CA LEU A 290 -24.00 26.21 -4.23
C LEU A 290 -24.93 26.93 -3.25
N TYR A 291 -24.37 27.60 -2.24
CA TYR A 291 -25.15 28.35 -1.24
C TYR A 291 -25.72 29.65 -1.80
N ASN A 292 -24.88 30.52 -2.42
CA ASN A 292 -25.29 31.85 -2.84
C ASN A 292 -26.17 31.87 -4.08
N GLU A 293 -26.07 30.84 -4.94
CA GLU A 293 -26.95 30.65 -6.10
C GLU A 293 -28.21 29.82 -5.75
N ASP A 294 -28.40 29.47 -4.47
CA ASP A 294 -29.54 28.67 -3.98
C ASP A 294 -29.67 27.29 -4.65
N LEU A 295 -28.53 26.65 -4.95
CA LEU A 295 -28.45 25.37 -5.67
C LEU A 295 -28.36 24.16 -4.71
N HIS A 296 -28.07 24.36 -3.42
CA HIS A 296 -27.94 23.28 -2.46
C HIS A 296 -29.30 22.68 -2.07
N ASP A 297 -29.32 21.37 -1.81
CA ASP A 297 -30.53 20.64 -1.41
C ASP A 297 -30.85 20.92 0.08
N LYS A 298 -31.74 21.87 0.31
CA LYS A 298 -32.12 22.29 1.67
C LYS A 298 -32.85 21.21 2.47
N GLU A 299 -33.66 20.39 1.79
CA GLU A 299 -34.41 19.31 2.44
C GLU A 299 -33.44 18.16 2.84
N PHE A 300 -32.51 17.82 1.97
CA PHE A 300 -31.48 16.85 2.34
C PHE A 300 -30.66 17.32 3.53
N ILE A 301 -30.16 18.54 3.50
CA ILE A 301 -29.36 19.11 4.60
C ILE A 301 -30.15 19.10 5.90
N LYS A 302 -31.41 19.55 5.88
CA LYS A 302 -32.28 19.60 7.06
C LYS A 302 -32.55 18.20 7.63
N THR A 303 -32.73 17.21 6.79
CA THR A 303 -33.16 15.86 7.17
C THR A 303 -31.99 14.96 7.58
N TYR A 304 -30.84 15.09 6.90
CA TYR A 304 -29.73 14.10 6.99
C TYR A 304 -28.43 14.68 7.56
N CYS A 305 -28.33 16.00 7.76
CA CYS A 305 -27.08 16.64 8.11
C CYS A 305 -27.15 17.43 9.43
N LEU A 306 -25.98 17.64 10.03
CA LEU A 306 -25.85 18.46 11.23
C LEU A 306 -24.73 19.50 11.04
N GLY A 307 -24.96 20.74 11.53
CA GLY A 307 -23.95 21.79 11.63
C GLY A 307 -23.68 22.57 10.33
N PHE A 308 -24.61 22.60 9.40
CA PHE A 308 -24.50 23.34 8.15
C PHE A 308 -24.31 24.85 8.34
N ASP A 309 -25.08 25.47 9.25
CA ASP A 309 -25.04 26.93 9.46
C ASP A 309 -23.68 27.41 9.95
N ASP A 310 -23.01 26.64 10.82
CA ASP A 310 -21.67 26.99 11.33
C ASP A 310 -20.62 26.92 10.23
N PHE A 311 -20.69 25.91 9.34
CA PHE A 311 -19.84 25.81 8.17
C PHE A 311 -20.07 26.95 7.17
N ILE A 312 -21.33 27.32 6.91
CA ILE A 312 -21.65 28.41 5.99
C ILE A 312 -21.16 29.76 6.51
N LYS A 313 -21.20 30.02 7.81
CA LYS A 313 -20.57 31.23 8.40
C LYS A 313 -19.08 31.32 8.04
N TYR A 314 -18.36 30.21 8.07
CA TYR A 314 -16.97 30.18 7.62
C TYR A 314 -16.81 30.45 6.14
N VAL A 315 -17.65 29.84 5.30
CA VAL A 315 -17.63 30.05 3.85
C VAL A 315 -17.94 31.51 3.50
N GLN A 316 -18.86 32.15 4.21
CA GLN A 316 -19.26 33.55 4.03
C GLN A 316 -18.34 34.57 4.68
N GLY A 317 -17.24 34.15 5.32
CA GLY A 317 -16.27 35.03 5.97
C GLY A 317 -16.78 35.65 7.28
N GLU A 318 -17.77 35.05 7.89
CA GLU A 318 -18.35 35.56 9.17
C GLU A 318 -17.56 35.07 10.39
N THR A 319 -16.58 34.18 10.17
CA THR A 319 -15.71 33.66 11.21
C THR A 319 -14.50 34.57 11.47
N LYS A 320 -13.55 34.09 12.28
CA LYS A 320 -12.37 34.82 12.73
C LYS A 320 -11.46 35.30 11.60
N ASP A 321 -11.34 34.54 10.52
CA ASP A 321 -10.47 34.87 9.37
C ASP A 321 -11.01 35.99 8.48
N LYS A 322 -12.31 36.31 8.56
CA LYS A 322 -12.98 37.37 7.79
C LYS A 322 -12.81 37.26 6.27
N VAL A 323 -12.53 36.07 5.76
CA VAL A 323 -12.31 35.78 4.33
C VAL A 323 -13.51 35.06 3.74
N VAL A 324 -14.21 35.69 2.77
CA VAL A 324 -15.25 35.02 1.98
C VAL A 324 -14.59 34.05 1.01
N LYS A 325 -15.08 32.81 0.95
CA LYS A 325 -14.48 31.74 0.12
C LYS A 325 -15.06 31.79 -1.31
N THR A 326 -14.92 32.92 -1.97
CA THR A 326 -15.46 33.11 -3.34
C THR A 326 -14.68 32.31 -4.40
N PRO A 327 -15.26 32.10 -5.59
CA PRO A 327 -14.50 31.53 -6.71
C PRO A 327 -13.24 32.32 -7.07
N GLU A 328 -13.25 33.66 -6.92
CA GLU A 328 -12.08 34.52 -7.16
C GLU A 328 -10.96 34.25 -6.15
N TRP A 329 -11.30 34.19 -4.86
CA TRP A 329 -10.35 33.79 -3.81
C TRP A 329 -9.74 32.43 -4.09
N ALA A 330 -10.54 31.45 -4.45
CA ALA A 330 -10.04 30.10 -4.73
C ALA A 330 -9.19 30.05 -6.00
N ALA A 331 -9.52 30.83 -7.03
CA ALA A 331 -8.79 30.89 -8.29
C ALA A 331 -7.31 31.30 -8.10
N GLU A 332 -7.04 32.24 -7.20
CA GLU A 332 -5.68 32.66 -6.86
C GLU A 332 -4.85 31.52 -6.23
N ILE A 333 -5.50 30.62 -5.49
CA ILE A 333 -4.87 29.48 -4.80
C ILE A 333 -4.77 28.27 -5.73
N CYS A 334 -5.89 27.87 -6.33
CA CYS A 334 -6.00 26.59 -7.03
C CYS A 334 -5.69 26.68 -8.54
N GLY A 335 -5.51 27.89 -9.08
CA GLY A 335 -5.21 28.11 -10.50
C GLY A 335 -6.38 27.85 -11.45
N VAL A 336 -7.53 27.45 -10.94
CA VAL A 336 -8.76 27.26 -11.72
C VAL A 336 -9.49 28.59 -11.84
N LYS A 337 -9.85 29.01 -13.07
CA LYS A 337 -10.60 30.27 -13.29
C LYS A 337 -11.93 30.26 -12.53
N ALA A 338 -12.29 31.39 -11.93
CA ALA A 338 -13.51 31.54 -11.13
C ALA A 338 -14.77 31.10 -11.86
N ASP A 339 -14.90 31.39 -13.16
CA ASP A 339 -16.04 30.96 -13.96
C ASP A 339 -16.10 29.41 -14.09
N LYS A 340 -14.94 28.75 -14.20
CA LYS A 340 -14.89 27.27 -14.23
C LYS A 340 -15.28 26.65 -12.90
N ILE A 341 -15.00 27.31 -11.77
CA ILE A 341 -15.48 26.89 -10.45
C ILE A 341 -17.02 26.99 -10.39
N ARG A 342 -17.60 28.08 -10.92
CA ARG A 342 -19.07 28.24 -11.01
C ARG A 342 -19.71 27.21 -11.93
N GLU A 343 -19.12 26.97 -13.10
CA GLU A 343 -19.57 25.94 -14.04
C GLU A 343 -19.56 24.55 -13.37
N PHE A 344 -18.49 24.23 -12.66
CA PHE A 344 -18.37 22.97 -11.93
C PHE A 344 -19.45 22.82 -10.84
N ALA A 345 -19.67 23.85 -10.03
CA ALA A 345 -20.71 23.82 -8.99
C ALA A 345 -22.12 23.58 -9.57
N ARG A 346 -22.46 24.26 -10.67
CA ARG A 346 -23.76 24.08 -11.38
C ARG A 346 -23.87 22.71 -12.03
N MET A 347 -22.76 22.15 -12.57
CA MET A 347 -22.71 20.79 -13.12
C MET A 347 -23.08 19.74 -12.07
N LEU A 348 -22.60 19.90 -10.82
CA LEU A 348 -22.84 18.92 -9.75
C LEU A 348 -24.33 18.71 -9.45
N VAL A 349 -25.16 19.73 -9.68
CA VAL A 349 -26.60 19.68 -9.42
C VAL A 349 -27.42 19.52 -10.69
N ASN A 350 -26.78 19.53 -11.86
CA ASN A 350 -27.45 19.32 -13.15
C ASN A 350 -27.46 17.83 -13.50
N GLY A 351 -28.48 17.14 -13.01
CA GLY A 351 -28.61 15.68 -13.15
C GLY A 351 -28.03 14.90 -11.97
N ARG A 352 -27.89 13.60 -12.14
CA ARG A 352 -27.37 12.68 -11.13
C ARG A 352 -25.82 12.65 -11.18
N THR A 353 -25.18 13.00 -10.07
CA THR A 353 -23.73 13.14 -10.01
C THR A 353 -23.11 12.18 -8.98
N GLN A 354 -22.20 11.33 -9.44
CA GLN A 354 -21.36 10.49 -8.60
C GLN A 354 -19.95 11.07 -8.47
N ILE A 355 -19.50 11.33 -7.24
CA ILE A 355 -18.15 11.80 -6.95
C ILE A 355 -17.28 10.60 -6.50
N LEU A 356 -16.19 10.32 -7.19
CA LEU A 356 -15.26 9.24 -6.90
C LEU A 356 -13.90 9.83 -6.49
N MET A 357 -13.61 9.76 -5.17
CA MET A 357 -12.38 10.31 -4.60
C MET A 357 -11.23 9.32 -4.62
N GLY A 358 -10.03 9.77 -5.01
CA GLY A 358 -8.80 9.00 -4.91
C GLY A 358 -8.13 9.12 -3.53
N TRP A 359 -7.31 8.13 -3.15
CA TRP A 359 -6.64 8.13 -1.84
C TRP A 359 -5.41 9.05 -1.77
N CYS A 360 -4.83 9.42 -2.90
CA CYS A 360 -3.61 10.25 -2.90
C CYS A 360 -3.84 11.64 -2.28
N ILE A 361 -5.04 12.20 -2.43
CA ILE A 361 -5.40 13.55 -1.97
C ILE A 361 -5.33 13.71 -0.44
N GLN A 362 -5.47 12.63 0.33
CA GLN A 362 -5.39 12.70 1.80
C GLN A 362 -3.98 12.45 2.36
N ARG A 363 -2.97 12.10 1.50
CA ARG A 363 -1.58 11.87 1.92
C ARG A 363 -0.75 13.17 1.85
N GLN A 364 -1.29 14.24 2.38
CA GLN A 364 -0.68 15.57 2.42
C GLN A 364 -0.86 16.19 3.81
N GLU A 365 -0.13 17.23 4.09
CA GLU A 365 -0.38 18.07 5.25
C GLU A 365 -1.83 18.55 5.23
N HIS A 366 -2.53 18.44 6.36
CA HIS A 366 -3.99 18.68 6.49
C HIS A 366 -4.85 17.74 5.60
N GLY A 367 -4.41 16.48 5.42
CA GLY A 367 -5.05 15.50 4.53
C GLY A 367 -6.47 15.08 4.92
N GLU A 368 -6.92 15.36 6.13
CA GLU A 368 -8.29 15.18 6.60
C GLU A 368 -9.26 16.14 5.89
N GLN A 369 -8.80 17.35 5.58
CA GLN A 369 -9.63 18.45 5.09
C GLN A 369 -10.27 18.18 3.72
N PRO A 370 -9.54 17.69 2.67
CA PRO A 370 -10.16 17.44 1.39
C PRO A 370 -11.23 16.35 1.42
N TYR A 371 -11.09 15.35 2.29
CA TYR A 371 -12.08 14.29 2.44
C TYR A 371 -13.34 14.79 3.13
N TRP A 372 -13.18 15.61 4.16
CA TRP A 372 -14.30 16.24 4.84
C TRP A 372 -15.02 17.25 3.94
N ALA A 373 -14.28 18.14 3.27
CA ALA A 373 -14.85 19.11 2.33
C ALA A 373 -15.62 18.43 1.18
N ALA A 374 -15.10 17.34 0.64
CA ALA A 374 -15.80 16.58 -0.41
C ALA A 374 -17.10 15.96 0.09
N ALA A 375 -17.13 15.40 1.31
CA ALA A 375 -18.36 14.90 1.92
C ALA A 375 -19.39 16.01 2.11
N VAL A 376 -18.96 17.22 2.51
CA VAL A 376 -19.83 18.40 2.68
C VAL A 376 -20.39 18.84 1.33
N VAL A 377 -19.57 18.95 0.29
CA VAL A 377 -20.05 19.28 -1.06
C VAL A 377 -21.05 18.24 -1.55
N ALA A 378 -20.79 16.94 -1.37
CA ALA A 378 -21.73 15.87 -1.73
C ALA A 378 -23.04 15.95 -0.94
N ALA A 379 -22.99 16.34 0.33
CA ALA A 379 -24.19 16.58 1.16
C ALA A 379 -24.99 17.80 0.66
N MET A 380 -24.32 18.88 0.24
CA MET A 380 -24.98 20.05 -0.35
C MET A 380 -25.67 19.73 -1.68
N VAL A 381 -25.11 18.82 -2.47
CA VAL A 381 -25.74 18.31 -3.71
C VAL A 381 -26.97 17.43 -3.40
N GLY A 382 -27.04 16.82 -2.21
CA GLY A 382 -28.22 16.09 -1.74
C GLY A 382 -28.45 14.71 -2.33
N GLN A 383 -27.43 14.10 -2.96
CA GLN A 383 -27.62 12.84 -3.70
C GLN A 383 -26.99 11.60 -3.01
N ILE A 384 -26.45 11.74 -1.80
CA ILE A 384 -25.93 10.60 -1.01
C ILE A 384 -27.09 9.62 -0.76
N GLY A 385 -26.83 8.33 -1.04
CA GLY A 385 -27.81 7.26 -0.89
C GLY A 385 -28.75 7.04 -2.08
N LEU A 386 -28.54 7.75 -3.21
CA LEU A 386 -29.27 7.54 -4.44
C LEU A 386 -28.44 6.69 -5.45
N PRO A 387 -29.10 5.84 -6.26
CA PRO A 387 -28.42 5.14 -7.37
C PRO A 387 -27.69 6.15 -8.28
N GLY A 388 -26.43 5.91 -8.58
CA GLY A 388 -25.63 6.77 -9.45
C GLY A 388 -25.31 8.17 -8.92
N GLY A 389 -25.59 8.45 -7.63
CA GLY A 389 -25.33 9.75 -7.01
C GLY A 389 -24.57 9.66 -5.69
N GLY A 390 -24.06 10.80 -5.20
CA GLY A 390 -23.34 10.90 -3.95
C GLY A 390 -21.83 10.79 -4.08
N ILE A 391 -21.18 10.19 -3.08
CA ILE A 391 -19.72 10.16 -2.97
C ILE A 391 -19.20 8.78 -2.60
N SER A 392 -18.02 8.42 -3.09
CA SER A 392 -17.30 7.21 -2.71
C SER A 392 -15.79 7.45 -2.68
N TYR A 393 -15.09 6.71 -1.80
CA TYR A 393 -13.67 6.88 -1.52
C TYR A 393 -12.80 5.67 -1.91
N GLY A 394 -13.36 4.65 -2.56
CA GLY A 394 -12.66 3.38 -2.75
C GLY A 394 -12.69 2.77 -4.16
N HIS A 395 -13.38 3.34 -5.15
CA HIS A 395 -13.60 2.72 -6.47
C HIS A 395 -12.32 2.46 -7.31
N HIS A 396 -11.18 2.87 -6.85
CA HIS A 396 -9.86 2.60 -7.43
C HIS A 396 -9.10 1.51 -6.67
N TYR A 397 -9.75 0.73 -5.80
CA TYR A 397 -9.07 -0.22 -4.91
C TYR A 397 -9.78 -1.58 -4.87
N SER A 398 -9.03 -2.65 -5.19
CA SER A 398 -9.31 -4.06 -4.90
C SER A 398 -10.76 -4.52 -5.16
N GLY A 399 -11.39 -4.10 -6.24
CA GLY A 399 -12.75 -4.51 -6.61
C GLY A 399 -13.87 -3.83 -5.83
N ILE A 400 -13.61 -2.71 -5.12
CA ILE A 400 -14.69 -1.86 -4.57
C ILE A 400 -15.52 -1.31 -5.73
N GLY A 401 -16.86 -1.41 -5.63
CA GLY A 401 -17.82 -1.09 -6.67
C GLY A 401 -18.23 -2.30 -7.52
N VAL A 402 -17.50 -3.40 -7.51
CA VAL A 402 -18.00 -4.68 -8.03
C VAL A 402 -18.99 -5.27 -7.03
N PRO A 403 -20.22 -5.65 -7.45
CA PRO A 403 -21.20 -6.20 -6.52
C PRO A 403 -20.66 -7.41 -5.75
N SER A 404 -20.65 -7.31 -4.43
CA SER A 404 -20.12 -8.37 -3.56
C SER A 404 -21.05 -9.57 -3.51
N THR A 405 -20.48 -10.78 -3.63
CA THR A 405 -21.22 -12.03 -3.47
C THR A 405 -21.69 -12.24 -2.02
N GLY A 406 -21.10 -11.54 -1.05
CA GLY A 406 -21.31 -11.76 0.37
C GLY A 406 -20.61 -13.03 0.88
N PHE A 407 -19.61 -13.52 0.15
CA PHE A 407 -18.74 -14.60 0.60
C PHE A 407 -17.96 -14.18 1.84
N ALA A 408 -18.03 -14.99 2.89
CA ALA A 408 -17.24 -14.79 4.11
C ALA A 408 -15.82 -15.33 3.87
N ALA A 409 -14.86 -14.43 3.82
CA ALA A 409 -13.45 -14.75 3.62
C ALA A 409 -12.92 -15.72 4.70
N PRO A 410 -11.95 -16.58 4.38
CA PRO A 410 -11.29 -17.42 5.39
C PRO A 410 -10.56 -16.54 6.42
N GLY A 411 -10.57 -16.99 7.67
CA GLY A 411 -9.72 -16.42 8.70
C GLY A 411 -8.24 -16.53 8.33
N GLY A 412 -7.40 -15.74 8.98
CA GLY A 412 -5.95 -15.86 8.86
C GLY A 412 -5.32 -16.54 10.08
N PHE A 413 -4.01 -16.80 10.00
CA PHE A 413 -3.26 -17.26 11.17
C PHE A 413 -3.41 -16.28 12.35
N PRO A 414 -3.70 -16.75 13.58
CA PRO A 414 -4.01 -15.88 14.71
C PRO A 414 -2.80 -15.04 15.12
N ARG A 415 -3.01 -13.71 15.24
CA ARG A 415 -1.97 -12.77 15.65
C ARG A 415 -1.64 -12.80 17.14
N ASN A 416 -2.68 -13.02 17.95
CA ASN A 416 -2.54 -12.99 19.41
C ASN A 416 -2.17 -14.38 19.91
N PRO A 417 -1.34 -14.48 20.96
CA PRO A 417 -1.14 -15.72 21.68
C PRO A 417 -2.44 -16.18 22.34
N ASP A 418 -2.59 -17.49 22.54
CA ASP A 418 -3.74 -18.08 23.23
C ASP A 418 -3.61 -17.90 24.74
N ASP A 419 -2.39 -17.88 25.26
CA ASP A 419 -2.05 -17.74 26.67
C ASP A 419 -1.22 -16.47 26.93
N LYS A 420 -1.02 -16.17 28.22
CA LYS A 420 -0.14 -15.07 28.67
C LYS A 420 1.26 -15.24 28.11
N PRO A 421 1.94 -14.12 27.79
CA PRO A 421 3.33 -14.17 27.34
C PRO A 421 4.28 -14.71 28.43
N LYS A 422 5.45 -15.18 28.00
CA LYS A 422 6.52 -15.58 28.91
C LYS A 422 6.89 -14.45 29.88
N TRP A 423 7.01 -13.24 29.38
CA TRP A 423 7.17 -12.00 30.14
C TRP A 423 5.83 -11.27 30.19
N ASP A 424 4.97 -11.62 31.16
CA ASP A 424 3.67 -10.97 31.38
C ASP A 424 3.85 -9.61 32.07
N ASN A 425 4.55 -8.70 31.39
CA ASN A 425 4.79 -7.34 31.83
C ASN A 425 4.00 -6.38 30.94
N ASN A 426 3.08 -5.60 31.53
CA ASN A 426 2.28 -4.56 30.89
C ASN A 426 2.73 -3.15 31.28
N ASP A 427 3.86 -3.01 31.96
CA ASP A 427 4.40 -1.70 32.30
C ASP A 427 5.18 -1.11 31.11
N PHE A 428 4.53 -0.20 30.41
CA PHE A 428 5.11 0.58 29.33
C PHE A 428 5.85 1.83 29.82
N ASN A 429 6.19 1.93 31.13
CA ASN A 429 6.92 3.05 31.71
C ASN A 429 6.29 4.42 31.39
N GLY A 430 4.96 4.48 31.41
CA GLY A 430 4.21 5.67 31.07
C GLY A 430 4.20 6.05 29.58
N PHE A 431 4.83 5.26 28.70
CA PHE A 431 4.74 5.44 27.25
C PHE A 431 3.47 4.79 26.68
N SER A 432 3.06 5.23 25.49
CA SER A 432 1.91 4.65 24.82
C SER A 432 2.28 3.31 24.16
N LYS A 433 1.46 2.29 24.38
CA LYS A 433 1.60 0.97 23.74
C LYS A 433 1.40 1.02 22.22
N THR A 434 0.51 1.92 21.77
CA THR A 434 0.13 2.04 20.36
C THR A 434 0.46 3.44 19.85
N ILE A 435 1.11 3.51 18.71
CA ILE A 435 1.55 4.77 18.09
C ILE A 435 0.96 4.91 16.68
N PRO A 436 0.71 6.14 16.19
CA PRO A 436 0.35 6.34 14.79
C PRO A 436 1.45 5.81 13.87
N VAL A 437 1.07 5.04 12.85
CA VAL A 437 2.01 4.32 11.98
C VAL A 437 3.05 5.23 11.33
N ALA A 438 2.70 6.46 11.00
CA ALA A 438 3.60 7.42 10.38
C ALA A 438 4.51 8.17 11.39
N ARG A 439 4.40 7.89 12.71
CA ARG A 439 5.16 8.59 13.76
C ARG A 439 6.22 7.72 14.45
N TRP A 440 6.51 6.54 13.92
CA TRP A 440 7.49 5.62 14.53
C TRP A 440 8.93 6.15 14.51
N ILE A 441 9.28 7.00 13.55
CA ILE A 441 10.59 7.68 13.51
C ILE A 441 10.71 8.70 14.65
N ASP A 442 9.62 9.44 14.93
CA ASP A 442 9.59 10.40 16.03
C ASP A 442 9.79 9.71 17.40
N CYS A 443 9.32 8.48 17.54
CA CYS A 443 9.58 7.67 18.73
C CYS A 443 11.07 7.49 19.04
N LEU A 444 11.90 7.40 18.02
CA LEU A 444 13.33 7.22 18.14
C LEU A 444 14.08 8.55 18.29
N LEU A 445 13.61 9.61 17.66
CA LEU A 445 14.27 10.91 17.66
C LEU A 445 13.81 11.82 18.81
N GLU A 446 12.57 11.66 19.27
CA GLU A 446 11.93 12.51 20.27
C GLU A 446 11.25 11.67 21.38
N PRO A 447 11.98 10.70 21.99
CA PRO A 447 11.38 9.84 23.02
C PRO A 447 10.85 10.67 24.19
N GLY A 448 9.63 10.35 24.66
CA GLY A 448 8.96 11.06 25.75
C GLY A 448 8.11 12.24 25.30
N LYS A 449 8.22 12.69 24.06
CA LYS A 449 7.33 13.72 23.51
C LYS A 449 5.88 13.24 23.52
N GLU A 450 4.98 14.10 23.91
CA GLU A 450 3.54 13.88 23.75
C GLU A 450 3.07 14.50 22.44
N ILE A 451 2.40 13.71 21.62
CA ILE A 451 1.66 14.16 20.42
C ILE A 451 0.16 13.98 20.65
N ARG A 452 -0.64 14.77 19.95
CA ARG A 452 -2.11 14.65 19.96
C ARG A 452 -2.52 13.72 18.82
N TYR A 453 -3.45 12.82 19.10
CA TYR A 453 -3.97 11.86 18.11
C TYR A 453 -5.41 11.48 18.47
N ASN A 454 -6.35 11.72 17.58
CA ASN A 454 -7.74 11.26 17.63
C ASN A 454 -8.39 11.42 19.03
N GLY A 455 -8.31 12.62 19.60
CA GLY A 455 -8.86 12.96 20.93
C GLY A 455 -8.03 12.50 22.11
N SER A 456 -6.90 11.84 21.87
CA SER A 456 -6.01 11.30 22.90
C SER A 456 -4.62 11.92 22.81
N LYS A 457 -3.84 11.74 23.86
CA LYS A 457 -2.40 12.01 23.90
C LYS A 457 -1.63 10.72 23.75
N VAL A 458 -0.61 10.74 22.91
CA VAL A 458 0.31 9.62 22.67
C VAL A 458 1.69 10.06 23.11
N LYS A 459 2.22 9.42 24.16
CA LYS A 459 3.58 9.65 24.63
C LYS A 459 4.51 8.69 23.91
N LEU A 460 5.40 9.22 23.09
CA LEU A 460 6.27 8.46 22.18
C LEU A 460 7.29 7.61 22.94
N PRO A 461 7.34 6.27 22.75
CA PRO A 461 8.34 5.41 23.37
C PRO A 461 9.69 5.54 22.67
N GLY A 462 10.78 5.34 23.44
CA GLY A 462 12.15 5.31 22.89
C GLY A 462 12.65 3.88 22.70
N TYR A 463 11.94 3.04 21.96
CA TYR A 463 12.25 1.62 21.85
C TYR A 463 13.69 1.35 21.37
N LYS A 464 14.22 0.17 21.72
CA LYS A 464 15.62 -0.23 21.52
C LYS A 464 15.79 -1.35 20.51
N MET A 465 14.75 -2.13 20.30
CA MET A 465 14.73 -3.22 19.34
C MET A 465 13.54 -3.11 18.41
N MET A 466 13.78 -3.43 17.14
CA MET A 466 12.74 -3.49 16.12
C MET A 466 12.78 -4.85 15.42
N VAL A 467 11.64 -5.51 15.31
CA VAL A 467 11.45 -6.73 14.51
C VAL A 467 10.61 -6.38 13.32
N ILE A 468 11.09 -6.71 12.12
CA ILE A 468 10.47 -6.38 10.83
C ILE A 468 10.25 -7.68 10.07
N SER A 469 9.00 -7.98 9.72
CA SER A 469 8.66 -9.08 8.84
C SER A 469 7.59 -8.65 7.84
N GLY A 470 7.84 -8.89 6.56
CA GLY A 470 6.91 -8.60 5.46
C GLY A 470 6.59 -7.12 5.28
N ASN A 471 7.50 -6.24 5.60
CA ASN A 471 7.39 -4.84 5.26
C ASN A 471 8.78 -4.22 5.05
N ASN A 472 8.81 -3.11 4.31
CA ASN A 472 10.03 -2.48 3.88
C ASN A 472 10.03 -0.97 4.22
N PRO A 473 10.22 -0.62 5.51
CA PRO A 473 10.13 0.77 5.97
C PRO A 473 11.09 1.72 5.26
N TRP A 474 12.23 1.23 4.79
CA TRP A 474 13.18 2.02 3.99
C TRP A 474 12.70 2.35 2.58
N HIS A 475 11.50 1.92 2.17
CA HIS A 475 10.90 2.30 0.89
C HIS A 475 9.58 3.05 1.04
N HIS A 476 8.85 2.87 2.13
CA HIS A 476 7.54 3.52 2.28
C HIS A 476 7.49 4.68 3.29
N HIS A 477 8.49 4.85 4.15
CA HIS A 477 8.54 5.99 5.07
C HIS A 477 9.30 7.17 4.45
N GLN A 478 9.01 8.39 4.89
CA GLN A 478 9.56 9.65 4.37
C GLN A 478 10.93 9.95 4.98
N ASP A 479 11.65 10.92 4.39
CA ASP A 479 12.91 11.51 4.86
C ASP A 479 13.99 10.51 5.28
N ARG A 480 14.80 10.08 4.31
CA ARG A 480 15.89 9.11 4.52
C ARG A 480 16.95 9.57 5.51
N ASN A 481 17.19 10.86 5.63
CA ASN A 481 18.18 11.39 6.57
C ASN A 481 17.65 11.32 8.01
N ARG A 482 16.36 11.61 8.23
CA ARG A 482 15.72 11.35 9.53
C ARG A 482 15.75 9.86 9.88
N MET A 483 15.46 8.99 8.93
CA MET A 483 15.52 7.54 9.13
C MET A 483 16.92 7.07 9.53
N LYS A 484 17.99 7.54 8.86
CA LYS A 484 19.36 7.22 9.25
C LYS A 484 19.65 7.61 10.71
N LYS A 485 19.26 8.81 11.11
CA LYS A 485 19.43 9.30 12.50
C LYS A 485 18.64 8.43 13.49
N ALA A 486 17.40 8.07 13.13
CA ALA A 486 16.54 7.22 13.96
C ALA A 486 17.11 5.80 14.14
N PHE A 487 17.57 5.17 13.07
CA PHE A 487 18.12 3.82 13.13
C PHE A 487 19.40 3.73 13.97
N LYS A 488 20.15 4.83 14.12
CA LYS A 488 21.28 4.90 15.05
C LYS A 488 20.87 4.85 16.54
N GLN A 489 19.60 5.09 16.85
CA GLN A 489 19.08 4.98 18.22
C GLN A 489 18.72 3.52 18.61
N LEU A 490 18.57 2.65 17.60
CA LEU A 490 18.24 1.24 17.81
C LEU A 490 19.47 0.43 18.21
N GLN A 491 19.30 -0.44 19.18
CA GLN A 491 20.35 -1.38 19.62
C GLN A 491 20.38 -2.61 18.71
N THR A 492 19.20 -3.09 18.30
CA THR A 492 19.06 -4.29 17.46
C THR A 492 17.89 -4.13 16.48
N VAL A 493 18.13 -4.49 15.23
CA VAL A 493 17.12 -4.60 14.18
C VAL A 493 17.18 -5.98 13.57
N VAL A 494 16.07 -6.71 13.65
CA VAL A 494 15.92 -8.04 13.03
C VAL A 494 14.96 -7.92 11.86
N THR A 495 15.37 -8.39 10.68
CA THR A 495 14.54 -8.37 9.47
C THR A 495 14.42 -9.78 8.90
N ILE A 496 13.18 -10.19 8.63
CA ILE A 496 12.80 -11.41 7.92
C ILE A 496 12.35 -10.97 6.52
N GLU A 497 13.11 -11.30 5.49
CA GLU A 497 12.90 -10.79 4.13
C GLU A 497 13.42 -11.77 3.06
N PHE A 498 12.77 -11.82 1.91
CA PHE A 498 13.23 -12.67 0.80
C PHE A 498 14.24 -11.97 -0.13
N ALA A 499 14.24 -10.63 -0.17
CA ALA A 499 15.12 -9.84 -1.01
C ALA A 499 16.01 -8.90 -0.19
N TRP A 500 17.24 -8.63 -0.65
CA TRP A 500 18.20 -7.78 0.04
C TRP A 500 17.88 -6.29 -0.19
N THR A 501 16.85 -5.84 0.51
CA THR A 501 16.36 -4.46 0.47
C THR A 501 17.25 -3.51 1.28
N ALA A 502 16.99 -2.20 1.19
CA ALA A 502 17.62 -1.24 2.08
C ALA A 502 17.30 -1.52 3.57
N THR A 503 16.11 -2.09 3.87
CA THR A 503 15.78 -2.53 5.22
C THR A 503 16.76 -3.59 5.73
N CYS A 504 17.13 -4.56 4.91
CA CYS A 504 18.16 -5.55 5.24
C CYS A 504 19.54 -4.90 5.49
N ARG A 505 19.94 -3.97 4.61
CA ARG A 505 21.22 -3.25 4.74
C ARG A 505 21.32 -2.50 6.08
N PHE A 506 20.21 -1.94 6.56
CA PHE A 506 20.16 -1.20 7.83
C PHE A 506 19.76 -2.08 9.03
N SER A 507 19.77 -3.40 8.90
CA SER A 507 19.49 -4.36 9.97
C SER A 507 20.75 -4.94 10.56
N ASP A 508 20.60 -5.66 11.68
CA ASP A 508 21.68 -6.34 12.40
C ASP A 508 21.63 -7.86 12.18
N ILE A 509 20.43 -8.43 12.13
CA ILE A 509 20.16 -9.83 11.84
C ILE A 509 19.19 -9.88 10.67
N VAL A 510 19.55 -10.60 9.60
CA VAL A 510 18.71 -10.78 8.41
C VAL A 510 18.47 -12.26 8.21
N LEU A 511 17.20 -12.65 8.19
CA LEU A 511 16.74 -14.04 8.04
C LEU A 511 16.09 -14.24 6.68
N PRO A 512 16.52 -15.24 5.86
CA PRO A 512 15.99 -15.48 4.53
C PRO A 512 14.59 -16.10 4.57
N ALA A 513 13.60 -15.34 4.09
CA ALA A 513 12.21 -15.79 3.94
C ALA A 513 11.95 -16.42 2.56
N CYS A 514 10.98 -17.31 2.50
CA CYS A 514 10.37 -17.77 1.26
C CYS A 514 9.56 -16.66 0.61
N THR A 515 9.52 -16.65 -0.73
CA THR A 515 8.49 -15.92 -1.47
C THR A 515 7.15 -16.65 -1.34
N GLN A 516 6.04 -16.00 -1.69
CA GLN A 516 4.72 -16.64 -1.75
C GLN A 516 4.63 -17.82 -2.74
N PHE A 517 5.59 -17.93 -3.65
CA PHE A 517 5.66 -18.98 -4.66
C PHE A 517 6.41 -20.24 -4.21
N GLU A 518 7.02 -20.19 -3.04
CA GLU A 518 7.79 -21.27 -2.40
C GLU A 518 7.03 -21.94 -1.23
N ARG A 519 5.71 -21.68 -1.10
CA ARG A 519 4.85 -22.20 -0.02
C ARG A 519 3.43 -22.47 -0.51
N ASN A 520 2.65 -23.26 0.26
CA ASN A 520 1.23 -23.47 0.01
C ASN A 520 0.40 -22.51 0.85
N ASP A 521 -0.72 -22.04 0.31
CA ASP A 521 -1.66 -21.18 1.02
C ASP A 521 -3.05 -21.23 0.37
N ILE A 522 -4.01 -20.51 0.93
CA ILE A 522 -5.29 -20.16 0.31
C ILE A 522 -5.46 -18.64 0.38
N ASP A 523 -6.18 -18.07 -0.58
CA ASP A 523 -6.50 -16.64 -0.52
C ASP A 523 -7.90 -16.35 -1.07
N VAL A 524 -8.42 -15.18 -0.73
CA VAL A 524 -9.66 -14.66 -1.31
C VAL A 524 -9.39 -14.35 -2.79
N TYR A 525 -10.27 -14.83 -3.65
CA TYR A 525 -10.29 -14.55 -5.07
C TYR A 525 -11.23 -13.36 -5.31
N GLY A 526 -10.66 -12.20 -5.68
CA GLY A 526 -11.42 -10.99 -5.96
C GLY A 526 -11.66 -10.05 -4.76
N SER A 527 -10.85 -10.08 -3.71
CA SER A 527 -10.87 -9.12 -2.58
C SER A 527 -12.29 -8.67 -2.14
N TYR A 528 -12.64 -7.39 -2.34
CA TYR A 528 -13.93 -6.82 -1.91
C TYR A 528 -15.15 -7.34 -2.68
N SER A 529 -15.00 -7.88 -3.87
CA SER A 529 -16.10 -8.55 -4.58
C SER A 529 -16.47 -9.89 -3.95
N GLY A 530 -15.52 -10.52 -3.24
CA GLY A 530 -15.72 -11.84 -2.67
C GLY A 530 -16.06 -12.86 -3.75
N LYS A 531 -15.42 -12.78 -4.92
CA LYS A 531 -15.69 -13.65 -6.05
C LYS A 531 -15.54 -15.13 -5.70
N GLY A 532 -14.60 -15.45 -4.79
CA GLY A 532 -14.41 -16.81 -4.34
C GLY A 532 -13.14 -17.06 -3.55
N LEU A 533 -12.54 -18.23 -3.78
CA LEU A 533 -11.35 -18.70 -3.09
C LEU A 533 -10.39 -19.34 -4.08
N ILE A 534 -9.10 -19.18 -3.84
CA ILE A 534 -8.03 -19.79 -4.65
C ILE A 534 -7.06 -20.58 -3.78
N ALA A 535 -6.72 -21.80 -4.21
CA ALA A 535 -5.59 -22.56 -3.71
C ALA A 535 -4.30 -22.02 -4.31
N MET A 536 -3.36 -21.66 -3.46
CA MET A 536 -2.04 -21.16 -3.89
C MET A 536 -1.02 -22.29 -3.73
N HIS A 537 -0.84 -23.06 -4.80
CA HIS A 537 0.12 -24.16 -4.79
C HIS A 537 1.56 -23.69 -4.76
N ARG A 538 2.39 -24.32 -3.96
CA ARG A 538 3.83 -24.14 -4.00
C ARG A 538 4.36 -24.50 -5.40
N LEU A 539 5.00 -23.54 -6.07
CA LEU A 539 5.52 -23.70 -7.42
C LEU A 539 6.87 -24.37 -7.41
N VAL A 540 7.75 -23.95 -6.51
CA VAL A 540 9.12 -24.44 -6.37
C VAL A 540 9.44 -24.68 -4.90
N ASP A 541 10.38 -25.57 -4.62
CA ASP A 541 10.88 -25.73 -3.25
C ASP A 541 11.62 -24.47 -2.79
N PRO A 542 11.67 -24.21 -1.47
CA PRO A 542 12.41 -23.07 -0.92
C PRO A 542 13.82 -22.99 -1.48
N LEU A 543 14.17 -21.84 -2.07
CA LEU A 543 15.48 -21.62 -2.69
C LEU A 543 16.53 -21.29 -1.62
N PHE A 544 17.75 -21.78 -1.82
CA PHE A 544 18.88 -21.57 -0.91
C PHE A 544 18.59 -22.11 0.51
N GLN A 545 18.70 -21.25 1.53
CA GLN A 545 18.34 -21.60 2.89
C GLN A 545 17.08 -20.86 3.39
N SER A 546 16.21 -20.42 2.46
CA SER A 546 14.95 -19.76 2.83
C SER A 546 14.04 -20.70 3.61
N LYS A 547 13.30 -20.12 4.56
CA LYS A 547 12.24 -20.80 5.32
C LYS A 547 10.96 -19.98 5.26
N THR A 548 9.81 -20.62 5.44
CA THR A 548 8.55 -19.90 5.61
C THR A 548 8.56 -19.11 6.93
N ASP A 549 7.78 -18.03 7.00
CA ASP A 549 7.61 -17.29 8.28
C ASP A 549 7.11 -18.24 9.38
N PHE A 550 6.22 -19.17 9.05
CA PHE A 550 5.74 -20.18 9.98
C PHE A 550 6.89 -21.01 10.59
N ASP A 551 7.79 -21.50 9.75
CA ASP A 551 8.96 -22.30 10.21
C ASP A 551 9.93 -21.46 11.02
N ILE A 552 10.24 -20.23 10.57
CA ILE A 552 11.15 -19.32 11.27
C ILE A 552 10.65 -19.04 12.69
N PHE A 553 9.36 -18.69 12.81
CA PHE A 553 8.79 -18.38 14.13
C PHE A 553 8.46 -19.60 14.96
N THR A 554 8.23 -20.78 14.35
CA THR A 554 8.19 -22.07 15.08
C THR A 554 9.52 -22.35 15.76
N GLU A 555 10.63 -22.20 15.04
CA GLU A 555 11.96 -22.42 15.59
C GLU A 555 12.35 -21.36 16.63
N LEU A 556 11.94 -20.10 16.46
CA LEU A 556 12.10 -19.06 17.46
C LEU A 556 11.34 -19.41 18.75
N THR A 557 10.06 -19.80 18.64
CA THR A 557 9.22 -20.14 19.80
C THR A 557 9.67 -21.43 20.50
N ARG A 558 10.37 -22.33 19.78
CA ARG A 558 11.03 -23.51 20.37
C ARG A 558 12.09 -23.13 21.39
N ARG A 559 12.84 -22.05 21.18
CA ARG A 559 13.89 -21.55 22.08
C ARG A 559 13.39 -21.16 23.47
N PHE A 560 12.10 -20.83 23.58
CA PHE A 560 11.46 -20.57 24.88
C PHE A 560 10.32 -21.52 25.20
N GLY A 561 10.31 -22.70 24.57
CA GLY A 561 9.47 -23.84 24.94
C GLY A 561 8.00 -23.77 24.52
N ARG A 562 7.62 -22.81 23.62
CA ARG A 562 6.21 -22.56 23.27
C ARG A 562 5.85 -22.89 21.81
N HIS A 563 6.65 -23.67 21.11
CA HIS A 563 6.40 -23.98 19.69
C HIS A 563 5.11 -24.81 19.48
N LYS A 564 4.72 -25.68 20.42
CA LYS A 564 3.47 -26.46 20.33
C LYS A 564 2.25 -25.56 20.45
N GLU A 565 2.28 -24.55 21.29
CA GLU A 565 1.23 -23.55 21.39
C GLU A 565 1.19 -22.67 20.13
N TYR A 566 2.36 -22.23 19.66
CA TYR A 566 2.47 -21.41 18.45
C TYR A 566 1.83 -22.11 17.25
N THR A 567 2.19 -23.37 17.00
CA THR A 567 1.71 -24.17 15.87
C THR A 567 0.33 -24.81 16.14
N ARG A 568 -0.15 -24.83 17.39
CA ARG A 568 -1.28 -25.66 17.86
C ARG A 568 -1.11 -27.14 17.47
N GLY A 569 0.13 -27.59 17.30
CA GLY A 569 0.46 -28.96 16.89
C GLY A 569 0.21 -29.27 15.42
N MET A 570 -0.13 -28.27 14.60
CA MET A 570 -0.43 -28.42 13.17
C MET A 570 0.77 -28.03 12.30
N ASP A 571 0.90 -28.69 11.17
CA ASP A 571 1.80 -28.31 10.07
C ASP A 571 1.12 -27.31 9.10
N GLU A 572 1.86 -26.89 8.05
CA GLU A 572 1.38 -25.95 7.02
C GLU A 572 0.05 -26.40 6.40
N MET A 573 -0.01 -27.64 5.90
CA MET A 573 -1.19 -28.11 5.19
C MET A 573 -2.38 -28.38 6.11
N GLN A 574 -2.12 -28.78 7.35
CA GLN A 574 -3.19 -28.92 8.36
C GLN A 574 -3.78 -27.54 8.71
N TRP A 575 -2.97 -26.49 8.78
CA TRP A 575 -3.45 -25.13 8.96
C TRP A 575 -4.26 -24.65 7.76
N VAL A 576 -3.74 -24.81 6.54
CA VAL A 576 -4.43 -24.40 5.30
C VAL A 576 -5.79 -25.10 5.20
N ARG A 577 -5.86 -26.42 5.50
CA ARG A 577 -7.11 -27.18 5.57
C ARG A 577 -8.06 -26.65 6.64
N SER A 578 -7.57 -26.38 7.84
CA SER A 578 -8.40 -25.85 8.93
C SER A 578 -9.02 -24.50 8.57
N LEU A 579 -8.26 -23.59 7.96
CA LEU A 579 -8.79 -22.29 7.51
C LEU A 579 -9.86 -22.46 6.41
N TYR A 580 -9.66 -23.41 5.51
CA TYR A 580 -10.65 -23.73 4.49
C TYR A 580 -11.93 -24.30 5.10
N ASP A 581 -11.82 -25.29 6.01
CA ASP A 581 -12.96 -25.96 6.62
C ASP A 581 -13.81 -24.98 7.46
N ASP A 582 -13.15 -24.08 8.21
CA ASP A 582 -13.83 -23.00 8.94
C ASP A 582 -14.55 -22.04 7.98
N CYS A 583 -13.90 -21.66 6.87
CA CYS A 583 -14.49 -20.85 5.83
C CYS A 583 -15.69 -21.52 5.17
N ARG A 584 -15.58 -22.80 4.81
CA ARG A 584 -16.67 -23.62 4.27
C ARG A 584 -17.85 -23.68 5.23
N ALA A 585 -17.59 -23.90 6.52
CA ALA A 585 -18.63 -23.93 7.55
C ALA A 585 -19.37 -22.59 7.68
N ALA A 586 -18.65 -21.47 7.63
CA ALA A 586 -19.23 -20.13 7.69
C ALA A 586 -20.10 -19.80 6.46
N ASN A 587 -19.82 -20.39 5.32
CA ASN A 587 -20.48 -20.13 4.04
C ASN A 587 -21.58 -21.14 3.66
N LYS A 588 -21.73 -22.23 4.39
CA LYS A 588 -22.61 -23.35 4.05
C LYS A 588 -24.09 -23.00 3.77
N ALA A 589 -24.58 -21.87 4.28
CA ALA A 589 -25.95 -21.40 4.06
C ALA A 589 -26.13 -20.69 2.70
N LYS A 590 -25.03 -20.25 2.07
CA LYS A 590 -25.06 -19.46 0.85
C LYS A 590 -24.38 -20.12 -0.35
N PHE A 591 -23.34 -20.90 -0.09
CA PHE A 591 -22.49 -21.48 -1.13
C PHE A 591 -22.27 -22.97 -0.88
N ASP A 592 -22.40 -23.76 -1.94
CA ASP A 592 -22.00 -25.16 -1.94
C ASP A 592 -20.50 -25.25 -2.22
N MET A 593 -19.73 -25.50 -1.15
CA MET A 593 -18.28 -25.62 -1.22
C MET A 593 -17.88 -27.09 -1.08
N PRO A 594 -17.02 -27.61 -1.97
CA PRO A 594 -16.58 -29.02 -1.92
C PRO A 594 -15.77 -29.34 -0.66
N GLU A 595 -15.42 -30.60 -0.46
CA GLU A 595 -14.43 -31.00 0.54
C GLU A 595 -13.05 -30.44 0.16
N PHE A 596 -12.17 -30.24 1.15
CA PHE A 596 -10.86 -29.60 0.94
C PHE A 596 -10.03 -30.26 -0.18
N ASP A 597 -9.98 -31.59 -0.24
CA ASP A 597 -9.13 -32.27 -1.22
C ASP A 597 -9.60 -32.02 -2.65
N GLN A 598 -10.92 -31.97 -2.88
CA GLN A 598 -11.48 -31.59 -4.17
C GLN A 598 -11.19 -30.13 -4.53
N PHE A 599 -11.41 -29.20 -3.58
CA PHE A 599 -11.05 -27.79 -3.79
C PHE A 599 -9.57 -27.63 -4.11
N TRP A 600 -8.71 -28.35 -3.39
CA TRP A 600 -7.25 -28.26 -3.59
C TRP A 600 -6.84 -28.74 -4.98
N GLU A 601 -7.49 -29.75 -5.51
CA GLU A 601 -7.28 -30.24 -6.88
C GLU A 601 -7.83 -29.27 -7.93
N GLU A 602 -9.04 -28.73 -7.74
CA GLU A 602 -9.70 -27.77 -8.65
C GLU A 602 -9.03 -26.40 -8.62
N SER A 603 -8.42 -26.03 -7.52
CA SER A 603 -7.66 -24.83 -7.24
C SER A 603 -8.47 -23.52 -7.14
N VAL A 604 -9.62 -23.38 -7.76
CA VAL A 604 -10.42 -22.12 -7.76
C VAL A 604 -11.90 -22.43 -7.54
N LEU A 605 -12.49 -21.73 -6.56
CA LEU A 605 -13.94 -21.62 -6.42
C LEU A 605 -14.34 -20.21 -6.87
N ASP A 606 -15.26 -20.16 -7.82
CA ASP A 606 -15.79 -18.91 -8.39
C ASP A 606 -17.29 -18.81 -8.14
N PHE A 607 -17.74 -17.88 -7.31
CA PHE A 607 -19.15 -17.64 -6.99
C PHE A 607 -19.79 -16.54 -7.84
N GLY A 608 -19.06 -16.03 -8.84
CA GLY A 608 -19.56 -15.02 -9.77
C GLY A 608 -19.56 -13.61 -9.19
N VAL A 609 -20.67 -12.91 -9.38
CA VAL A 609 -20.88 -11.51 -8.98
C VAL A 609 -22.18 -11.43 -8.16
N GLY A 610 -22.19 -10.63 -7.12
CA GLY A 610 -23.35 -10.46 -6.24
C GLY A 610 -24.41 -9.52 -6.82
N GLN A 611 -25.38 -9.12 -5.99
CA GLN A 611 -26.43 -8.18 -6.38
C GLN A 611 -25.91 -6.73 -6.29
N PRO A 612 -26.30 -5.86 -7.22
CA PRO A 612 -26.03 -4.43 -7.11
C PRO A 612 -26.57 -3.83 -5.82
N TRP A 613 -25.89 -2.82 -5.31
CA TRP A 613 -26.31 -2.10 -4.12
C TRP A 613 -25.89 -0.64 -4.15
N VAL A 614 -26.57 0.19 -3.35
CA VAL A 614 -26.29 1.61 -3.24
C VAL A 614 -25.81 1.95 -1.82
N ARG A 615 -24.64 2.56 -1.72
CA ARG A 615 -24.06 3.00 -0.44
C ARG A 615 -24.96 4.05 0.21
N HIS A 616 -25.24 3.90 1.51
CA HIS A 616 -26.11 4.78 2.31
C HIS A 616 -27.59 4.82 1.90
N ALA A 617 -28.09 3.90 1.06
CA ALA A 617 -29.50 3.86 0.68
C ALA A 617 -30.43 3.65 1.87
N ASP A 618 -30.09 2.77 2.80
CA ASP A 618 -30.88 2.50 4.01
C ASP A 618 -30.92 3.73 4.92
N PHE A 619 -29.80 4.43 5.13
CA PHE A 619 -29.75 5.70 5.85
C PHE A 619 -30.66 6.76 5.20
N ARG A 620 -30.62 6.89 3.86
CA ARG A 620 -31.48 7.82 3.13
C ARG A 620 -32.97 7.47 3.26
N LYS A 621 -33.30 6.18 3.28
CA LYS A 621 -34.68 5.72 3.42
C LYS A 621 -35.24 6.06 4.80
N ASP A 622 -34.46 5.90 5.87
CA ASP A 622 -34.85 6.18 7.23
C ASP A 622 -33.60 6.44 8.10
N PRO A 623 -33.22 7.70 8.31
CA PRO A 623 -32.01 8.04 9.04
C PRO A 623 -32.09 7.79 10.54
N GLU A 624 -33.30 7.64 11.11
CA GLU A 624 -33.46 7.34 12.54
C GLU A 624 -33.27 5.86 12.81
N ILE A 625 -33.84 4.99 11.95
CA ILE A 625 -33.67 3.51 12.08
C ILE A 625 -32.28 3.09 11.61
N ASN A 626 -31.78 3.67 10.52
CA ASN A 626 -30.49 3.32 9.91
C ASN A 626 -29.43 4.40 10.15
N ALA A 627 -29.38 4.91 11.38
CA ALA A 627 -28.44 5.98 11.76
C ALA A 627 -26.99 5.64 11.38
N LEU A 628 -26.24 6.66 10.95
CA LEU A 628 -24.81 6.51 10.71
C LEU A 628 -24.03 6.27 12.01
N GLY A 629 -22.84 5.68 11.93
CA GLY A 629 -21.95 5.51 13.09
C GLY A 629 -21.27 6.81 13.57
N THR A 630 -21.71 7.97 13.13
CA THR A 630 -21.25 9.28 13.61
C THR A 630 -21.70 9.54 15.04
N PRO A 631 -21.11 10.50 15.77
CA PRO A 631 -21.57 10.86 17.11
C PRO A 631 -23.04 11.28 17.21
N SER A 632 -23.60 11.83 16.13
CA SER A 632 -25.00 12.27 16.06
C SER A 632 -25.96 11.28 15.41
N GLY A 633 -25.45 10.28 14.68
CA GLY A 633 -26.25 9.42 13.82
C GLY A 633 -26.51 9.99 12.42
N PHE A 634 -26.16 11.26 12.19
CA PHE A 634 -26.36 11.97 10.92
C PHE A 634 -25.03 12.31 10.23
N ILE A 635 -25.06 12.87 9.05
CA ILE A 635 -23.85 13.40 8.37
C ILE A 635 -23.40 14.65 9.13
N GLU A 636 -22.19 14.64 9.71
CA GLU A 636 -21.65 15.78 10.45
C GLU A 636 -20.86 16.72 9.52
N ILE A 637 -21.52 17.76 9.01
CA ILE A 637 -20.88 18.89 8.32
C ILE A 637 -19.98 19.63 9.29
N THR A 638 -20.48 19.91 10.53
CA THR A 638 -19.70 20.38 11.67
C THR A 638 -19.68 19.30 12.74
N SER A 639 -18.48 18.85 13.16
CA SER A 639 -18.32 17.88 14.23
C SER A 639 -17.97 18.55 15.55
N ARG A 640 -18.93 18.65 16.42
CA ARG A 640 -18.74 19.18 17.81
C ARG A 640 -17.73 18.35 18.60
N LYS A 641 -17.59 17.08 18.30
CA LYS A 641 -16.63 16.20 18.96
C LYS A 641 -15.20 16.56 18.60
N ILE A 642 -14.91 16.81 17.31
CA ILE A 642 -13.59 17.29 16.87
C ILE A 642 -13.34 18.69 17.43
N GLY A 643 -14.31 19.60 17.38
CA GLY A 643 -14.17 20.95 17.94
C GLY A 643 -13.73 20.96 19.40
N ARG A 644 -14.24 20.04 20.24
CA ARG A 644 -13.84 19.90 21.65
C ARG A 644 -12.39 19.47 21.85
N TYR A 645 -11.73 18.88 20.85
CA TYR A 645 -10.32 18.53 20.96
C TYR A 645 -9.41 19.76 20.92
N GLY A 646 -9.89 20.87 20.38
CA GLY A 646 -9.15 22.14 20.28
C GLY A 646 -7.88 22.00 19.46
N TYR A 647 -7.95 21.32 18.31
CA TYR A 647 -6.86 21.19 17.38
C TYR A 647 -6.68 22.47 16.56
N GLU A 648 -5.45 22.81 16.23
CA GLU A 648 -5.13 23.97 15.40
C GLU A 648 -5.46 23.72 13.94
N HIS A 649 -5.07 22.55 13.42
CA HIS A 649 -5.12 22.21 12.00
C HIS A 649 -6.22 21.20 11.63
N CYS A 650 -7.12 20.89 12.55
CA CYS A 650 -8.34 20.14 12.29
C CYS A 650 -9.43 20.57 13.29
N GLN A 651 -10.14 21.65 12.93
CA GLN A 651 -11.19 22.26 13.75
C GLN A 651 -12.54 21.56 13.53
N GLU A 652 -13.64 22.19 13.89
CA GLU A 652 -14.96 21.54 13.94
C GLU A 652 -15.66 21.33 12.58
N HIS A 653 -15.17 21.96 11.49
CA HIS A 653 -15.66 21.80 10.12
C HIS A 653 -14.48 21.90 9.13
N PRO A 654 -14.64 21.50 7.84
CA PRO A 654 -13.55 21.62 6.88
C PRO A 654 -13.14 23.08 6.67
N MET A 655 -11.81 23.30 6.67
CA MET A 655 -11.22 24.62 6.53
C MET A 655 -9.99 24.56 5.61
N TRP A 656 -9.68 25.70 4.99
CA TRP A 656 -8.43 25.88 4.28
C TRP A 656 -7.30 26.18 5.26
N PHE A 657 -6.25 25.38 5.20
CA PHE A 657 -4.97 25.62 5.86
C PHE A 657 -3.87 25.63 4.80
N GLU A 658 -3.03 26.67 4.82
CA GLU A 658 -1.85 26.70 3.93
C GLU A 658 -0.87 25.61 4.35
N LYS A 659 -0.11 25.09 3.39
CA LYS A 659 0.88 24.03 3.60
C LYS A 659 2.22 24.63 4.02
N THR A 660 3.04 23.83 4.71
CA THR A 660 4.44 24.21 5.02
C THR A 660 5.23 24.47 3.74
N GLU A 661 4.96 23.71 2.68
CA GLU A 661 5.55 23.94 1.35
C GLU A 661 4.52 23.60 0.25
N ARG A 662 4.45 24.44 -0.77
CA ARG A 662 3.54 24.27 -1.91
C ARG A 662 4.09 24.97 -3.15
N SER A 663 4.03 24.31 -4.31
CA SER A 663 4.38 24.89 -5.61
C SER A 663 3.36 25.94 -6.07
N HIS A 664 3.55 26.49 -7.26
CA HIS A 664 2.62 27.44 -7.90
C HIS A 664 2.30 28.65 -6.99
N GLY A 665 3.35 29.33 -6.54
CA GLY A 665 3.23 30.55 -5.73
C GLY A 665 2.96 30.33 -4.24
N GLY A 666 2.94 29.10 -3.76
CA GLY A 666 2.84 28.79 -2.33
C GLY A 666 4.19 28.86 -1.60
N PRO A 667 4.20 28.58 -0.29
CA PRO A 667 5.40 28.64 0.54
C PRO A 667 6.54 27.77 -0.01
N GLY A 668 7.74 28.33 -0.07
CA GLY A 668 8.96 27.65 -0.54
C GLY A 668 9.12 27.55 -2.06
N SER A 669 8.11 27.94 -2.85
CA SER A 669 8.13 27.80 -4.32
C SER A 669 9.18 28.66 -5.02
N ASP A 670 9.65 29.74 -4.42
CA ASP A 670 10.76 30.57 -4.95
C ASP A 670 12.08 29.79 -5.01
N LYS A 671 12.30 28.87 -4.06
CA LYS A 671 13.48 28.02 -3.96
C LYS A 671 13.31 26.70 -4.70
N PHE A 672 12.15 26.07 -4.56
CA PHE A 672 11.81 24.76 -5.11
C PHE A 672 10.48 24.84 -5.88
N PRO A 673 10.50 25.22 -7.17
CA PRO A 673 9.28 25.60 -7.88
C PRO A 673 8.42 24.41 -8.33
N PHE A 674 8.94 23.18 -8.27
CA PHE A 674 8.23 22.00 -8.79
C PHE A 674 7.60 21.18 -7.68
N TRP A 675 6.33 20.86 -7.84
CA TRP A 675 5.71 19.82 -7.03
C TRP A 675 6.18 18.42 -7.45
N LEU A 676 6.59 17.61 -6.48
CA LEU A 676 6.90 16.20 -6.70
C LEU A 676 5.68 15.34 -6.43
N GLN A 677 5.07 14.82 -7.49
CA GLN A 677 4.07 13.77 -7.38
C GLN A 677 4.76 12.43 -7.12
N SER A 678 4.66 11.93 -5.88
CA SER A 678 5.11 10.59 -5.51
C SER A 678 3.90 9.71 -5.24
N CYS A 679 3.32 9.15 -6.30
CA CYS A 679 2.10 8.36 -6.22
C CYS A 679 2.36 6.87 -6.48
N HIS A 680 1.31 6.04 -6.30
CA HIS A 680 1.34 4.61 -6.56
C HIS A 680 1.88 4.32 -7.98
N PRO A 681 2.83 3.39 -8.13
CA PRO A 681 3.45 3.07 -9.41
C PRO A 681 2.51 2.35 -10.38
N ASP A 682 2.83 2.45 -11.66
CA ASP A 682 2.10 1.76 -12.75
C ASP A 682 2.60 0.32 -12.99
N LYS A 683 3.88 0.06 -12.69
CA LYS A 683 4.58 -1.19 -13.04
C LYS A 683 5.08 -2.00 -11.84
N ARG A 684 4.60 -1.71 -10.66
CA ARG A 684 4.94 -2.45 -9.44
C ARG A 684 3.91 -2.17 -8.34
N LEU A 685 3.93 -2.97 -7.28
CA LEU A 685 3.15 -2.73 -6.08
C LEU A 685 4.08 -2.20 -4.98
N HIS A 686 4.08 -0.89 -4.76
CA HIS A 686 5.02 -0.21 -3.85
C HIS A 686 6.47 -0.60 -4.20
N SER A 687 7.21 -1.25 -3.30
CA SER A 687 8.57 -1.74 -3.54
C SER A 687 8.65 -3.19 -4.05
N GLN A 688 7.52 -3.89 -4.16
CA GLN A 688 7.45 -5.24 -4.73
C GLN A 688 7.58 -5.17 -6.26
N MET A 689 8.22 -6.11 -6.87
CA MET A 689 8.58 -6.21 -8.29
C MET A 689 9.88 -5.46 -8.67
N CYS A 690 10.39 -4.54 -7.83
CA CYS A 690 11.69 -3.90 -8.09
C CYS A 690 12.85 -4.91 -8.17
N GLU A 691 12.77 -6.05 -7.50
CA GLU A 691 13.74 -7.13 -7.52
C GLU A 691 13.77 -7.92 -8.83
N SER A 692 12.74 -7.81 -9.68
CA SER A 692 12.67 -8.42 -10.99
C SER A 692 13.43 -7.56 -12.01
N GLU A 693 14.68 -7.93 -12.31
CA GLU A 693 15.56 -7.15 -13.19
C GLU A 693 14.99 -7.05 -14.62
N GLU A 694 14.50 -8.16 -15.16
CA GLU A 694 13.92 -8.19 -16.50
C GLU A 694 12.68 -7.29 -16.60
N PHE A 695 11.82 -7.33 -15.60
CA PHE A 695 10.62 -6.51 -15.60
C PHE A 695 10.96 -5.01 -15.37
N ARG A 696 11.88 -4.72 -14.44
CA ARG A 696 12.38 -3.35 -14.21
C ARG A 696 12.98 -2.74 -15.46
N ALA A 697 13.66 -3.53 -16.29
CA ALA A 697 14.22 -3.06 -17.55
C ALA A 697 13.17 -2.54 -18.55
N THR A 698 11.89 -2.91 -18.39
CA THR A 698 10.80 -2.45 -19.28
C THR A 698 10.44 -0.98 -19.09
N TYR A 699 10.76 -0.39 -17.93
CA TYR A 699 10.42 1.01 -17.64
C TYR A 699 11.62 1.87 -17.19
N ALA A 700 12.71 1.27 -16.74
CA ALA A 700 13.86 2.03 -16.24
C ALA A 700 14.58 2.81 -17.36
N VAL A 701 14.99 4.02 -17.07
CA VAL A 701 15.77 4.88 -17.97
C VAL A 701 17.23 4.89 -17.51
N LYS A 702 18.14 4.40 -18.35
CA LYS A 702 19.57 4.21 -17.99
C LYS A 702 19.74 3.44 -16.65
N GLY A 703 18.88 2.44 -16.42
CA GLY A 703 18.89 1.59 -15.22
C GLY A 703 18.40 2.31 -13.94
N ARG A 704 17.68 3.41 -14.06
CA ARG A 704 17.14 4.23 -12.95
C ARG A 704 15.65 4.44 -13.09
N GLU A 705 15.04 4.80 -11.98
CA GLU A 705 13.63 5.19 -11.93
C GLU A 705 13.36 6.35 -12.87
N PRO A 706 12.25 6.34 -13.62
CA PRO A 706 11.85 7.48 -14.46
C PRO A 706 11.50 8.71 -13.62
N VAL A 707 11.87 9.89 -14.08
CA VAL A 707 11.26 11.17 -13.70
C VAL A 707 10.50 11.72 -14.89
N TYR A 708 9.20 11.89 -14.75
CA TYR A 708 8.34 12.44 -15.79
C TYR A 708 8.32 13.95 -15.68
N ILE A 709 8.61 14.63 -16.79
CA ILE A 709 8.84 16.10 -16.82
C ILE A 709 8.08 16.69 -18.03
N ASN A 710 7.46 17.86 -17.82
CA ASN A 710 6.89 18.63 -18.92
C ASN A 710 7.98 19.05 -19.92
N PRO A 711 7.77 18.87 -21.25
CA PRO A 711 8.77 19.22 -22.27
C PRO A 711 9.25 20.68 -22.20
N ALA A 712 8.38 21.64 -21.84
CA ALA A 712 8.77 23.05 -21.73
C ALA A 712 9.70 23.30 -20.53
N ASP A 713 9.44 22.64 -19.38
CA ASP A 713 10.28 22.74 -18.19
C ASP A 713 11.65 22.06 -18.42
N ALA A 714 11.66 20.89 -19.07
CA ALA A 714 12.88 20.22 -19.47
C ALA A 714 13.72 21.06 -20.43
N LYS A 715 13.09 21.68 -21.45
CA LYS A 715 13.76 22.59 -22.39
C LYS A 715 14.39 23.77 -21.69
N ALA A 716 13.71 24.40 -20.74
CA ALA A 716 14.24 25.53 -19.97
C ALA A 716 15.52 25.18 -19.18
N LYS A 717 15.70 23.89 -18.84
CA LYS A 717 16.86 23.35 -18.10
C LYS A 717 17.87 22.60 -18.99
N GLY A 718 17.66 22.59 -20.31
CA GLY A 718 18.55 21.93 -21.29
C GLY A 718 18.55 20.41 -21.13
N ILE A 719 17.44 19.82 -20.69
CA ILE A 719 17.23 18.38 -20.50
C ILE A 719 16.53 17.81 -21.73
N LYS A 720 17.01 16.67 -22.20
CA LYS A 720 16.41 15.87 -23.27
C LYS A 720 15.85 14.57 -22.71
N ASP A 721 14.95 13.97 -23.47
CA ASP A 721 14.45 12.64 -23.14
C ASP A 721 15.59 11.63 -22.99
N GLY A 722 15.51 10.77 -21.96
CA GLY A 722 16.57 9.83 -21.61
C GLY A 722 17.80 10.42 -20.90
N ASP A 723 17.87 11.72 -20.63
CA ASP A 723 18.97 12.30 -19.82
C ASP A 723 18.90 11.87 -18.35
N LEU A 724 20.05 11.79 -17.69
CA LEU A 724 20.08 11.68 -16.24
C LEU A 724 19.82 13.05 -15.60
N VAL A 725 18.94 13.05 -14.62
CA VAL A 725 18.49 14.22 -13.88
C VAL A 725 18.79 14.02 -12.39
N ARG A 726 19.35 15.04 -11.76
CA ARG A 726 19.40 15.18 -10.30
C ARG A 726 18.14 15.90 -9.87
N VAL A 727 17.38 15.31 -8.96
CA VAL A 727 16.23 15.92 -8.28
C VAL A 727 16.59 16.12 -6.83
N TYR A 728 16.32 17.30 -6.26
CA TYR A 728 16.78 17.65 -4.92
C TYR A 728 15.92 18.71 -4.22
N ASN A 729 16.02 18.73 -2.91
CA ASN A 729 15.56 19.79 -2.02
C ASN A 729 16.45 19.83 -0.75
N ASP A 730 16.02 20.55 0.30
CA ASP A 730 16.80 20.65 1.55
C ASP A 730 16.91 19.33 2.31
N ARG A 731 16.03 18.36 2.05
CA ARG A 731 16.02 17.04 2.71
C ARG A 731 16.98 16.03 2.06
N GLY A 732 17.23 16.16 0.77
CA GLY A 732 18.10 15.19 0.09
C GLY A 732 18.17 15.36 -1.41
N GLN A 733 18.68 14.33 -2.10
CA GLN A 733 18.88 14.31 -3.54
C GLN A 733 18.87 12.90 -4.12
N LEU A 734 18.43 12.76 -5.35
CA LEU A 734 18.40 11.50 -6.08
C LEU A 734 18.78 11.68 -7.56
N LEU A 735 19.12 10.56 -8.21
CA LEU A 735 19.27 10.46 -9.66
C LEU A 735 18.13 9.67 -10.26
N ALA A 736 17.52 10.21 -11.31
CA ALA A 736 16.48 9.56 -12.09
C ALA A 736 16.71 9.78 -13.59
N GLY A 737 16.04 9.01 -14.43
CA GLY A 737 16.11 9.18 -15.89
C GLY A 737 14.91 9.97 -16.42
N ALA A 738 15.16 10.99 -17.24
CA ALA A 738 14.10 11.85 -17.76
C ALA A 738 13.20 11.13 -18.78
N VAL A 739 11.89 11.28 -18.60
CA VAL A 739 10.85 10.94 -19.57
C VAL A 739 10.04 12.21 -19.82
N LEU A 740 10.07 12.70 -21.06
CA LEU A 740 9.37 13.93 -21.42
C LEU A 740 7.94 13.62 -21.86
N THR A 741 6.97 14.28 -21.23
CA THR A 741 5.55 14.08 -21.54
C THR A 741 4.73 15.31 -21.22
N ASP A 742 3.72 15.60 -22.03
CA ASP A 742 2.72 16.65 -21.84
C ASP A 742 1.56 16.26 -20.91
N SER A 743 1.56 15.02 -20.43
CA SER A 743 0.59 14.56 -19.41
C SER A 743 0.73 15.30 -18.07
N TYR A 744 1.87 15.96 -17.85
CA TYR A 744 2.14 16.77 -16.66
C TYR A 744 2.21 18.26 -17.04
N PRO A 745 1.46 19.13 -16.35
CA PRO A 745 1.56 20.56 -16.57
C PRO A 745 2.92 21.08 -16.10
N ARG A 746 3.24 22.31 -16.46
CA ARG A 746 4.42 23.00 -15.96
C ARG A 746 4.39 23.11 -14.42
N GLY A 747 5.55 23.03 -13.79
CA GLY A 747 5.67 23.07 -12.33
C GLY A 747 5.35 21.76 -11.62
N VAL A 748 5.12 20.67 -12.36
CA VAL A 748 4.85 19.33 -11.81
C VAL A 748 5.83 18.32 -12.39
N ILE A 749 6.45 17.54 -11.52
CA ILE A 749 7.22 16.34 -11.92
C ILE A 749 6.72 15.12 -11.16
N ARG A 750 6.91 13.94 -11.74
CA ARG A 750 6.52 12.68 -11.10
C ARG A 750 7.70 11.73 -11.00
N ILE A 751 7.88 11.13 -9.81
CA ILE A 751 8.70 9.94 -9.56
C ILE A 751 7.83 8.99 -8.74
N GLU A 752 7.66 7.76 -9.21
CA GLU A 752 6.78 6.79 -8.56
C GLU A 752 7.36 6.32 -7.23
N GLU A 753 6.50 6.20 -6.21
CA GLU A 753 6.90 5.69 -4.89
C GLU A 753 7.32 4.22 -4.95
N GLY A 754 8.06 3.76 -3.92
CA GLY A 754 8.49 2.36 -3.80
C GLY A 754 9.80 2.01 -4.52
N ALA A 755 10.41 2.94 -5.25
CA ALA A 755 11.74 2.75 -5.81
C ALA A 755 12.77 2.44 -4.70
N TRP A 756 13.64 1.45 -4.92
CA TRP A 756 14.55 0.99 -3.87
C TRP A 756 15.63 2.02 -3.55
N TYR A 757 15.74 2.37 -2.26
CA TYR A 757 16.76 3.30 -1.77
C TYR A 757 18.17 2.70 -1.92
N GLY A 758 19.03 3.41 -2.63
CA GLY A 758 20.44 3.05 -2.84
C GLY A 758 21.32 4.28 -2.71
N PRO A 759 21.77 4.66 -1.50
CA PRO A 759 22.67 5.79 -1.33
C PRO A 759 24.05 5.48 -1.91
N LEU A 760 24.71 6.48 -2.45
CA LEU A 760 26.08 6.37 -2.96
C LEU A 760 27.06 5.98 -1.83
N ASN A 761 26.79 6.46 -0.63
CA ASN A 761 27.50 6.14 0.61
C ASN A 761 26.61 6.45 1.82
N GLU A 762 27.09 6.16 3.04
CA GLU A 762 26.30 6.30 4.26
C GLU A 762 26.28 7.70 4.87
N LYS A 763 26.91 8.70 4.23
CA LYS A 763 26.88 10.10 4.69
C LYS A 763 25.47 10.67 4.60
N GLU A 764 25.15 11.60 5.50
CA GLU A 764 23.93 12.39 5.42
C GLU A 764 23.93 13.21 4.11
N GLY A 765 22.79 13.30 3.43
CA GLY A 765 22.65 13.98 2.15
C GLY A 765 23.27 13.25 0.95
N ALA A 766 23.81 12.02 1.14
CA ALA A 766 24.31 11.24 0.02
C ALA A 766 23.21 11.00 -1.02
N ILE A 767 23.59 11.15 -2.31
CA ILE A 767 22.66 11.00 -3.42
C ILE A 767 22.13 9.56 -3.49
N CYS A 768 20.81 9.39 -3.62
CA CYS A 768 20.22 8.11 -3.99
C CYS A 768 20.47 7.83 -5.47
N THR A 769 21.11 6.71 -5.76
CA THR A 769 21.60 6.39 -7.11
C THR A 769 20.54 5.80 -8.02
N TYR A 770 19.36 5.40 -7.51
CA TYR A 770 18.31 4.73 -8.30
C TYR A 770 17.08 5.60 -8.54
N GLY A 771 16.63 6.41 -7.58
CA GLY A 771 15.47 7.28 -7.77
C GLY A 771 14.39 7.15 -6.68
N ASP A 772 14.74 6.79 -5.45
CA ASP A 772 13.79 6.73 -4.33
C ASP A 772 13.27 8.14 -3.95
N PRO A 773 11.99 8.47 -4.23
CA PRO A 773 11.43 9.80 -3.97
C PRO A 773 11.34 10.13 -2.48
N ASN A 774 11.32 9.13 -1.59
CA ASN A 774 11.30 9.37 -0.14
C ASN A 774 12.62 9.91 0.41
N THR A 775 13.64 10.05 -0.42
CA THR A 775 14.80 10.89 -0.13
C THR A 775 14.42 12.39 -0.02
N LEU A 776 13.31 12.79 -0.64
CA LEU A 776 12.87 14.18 -0.80
C LEU A 776 11.59 14.52 -0.03
N THR A 777 10.75 13.53 0.28
CA THR A 777 9.44 13.73 0.91
C THR A 777 9.56 14.11 2.39
N MET A 778 8.56 14.85 2.89
CA MET A 778 8.57 15.38 4.25
C MET A 778 7.94 14.40 5.25
N ASP A 779 8.60 14.18 6.40
CA ASP A 779 8.14 13.32 7.48
C ASP A 779 7.48 14.15 8.59
N ILE A 780 6.23 14.59 8.34
CA ILE A 780 5.37 15.24 9.32
C ILE A 780 3.99 14.56 9.35
N GLY A 781 3.24 14.75 10.44
CA GLY A 781 1.84 14.30 10.52
C GLY A 781 0.91 15.19 9.70
N SER A 782 -0.20 14.61 9.21
CA SER A 782 -1.22 15.37 8.47
C SER A 782 -1.85 16.47 9.32
N SER A 783 -2.26 16.15 10.53
CA SER A 783 -2.73 17.06 11.59
C SER A 783 -2.69 16.37 12.94
N GLU A 784 -3.10 17.08 14.01
CA GLU A 784 -3.23 16.52 15.37
C GLU A 784 -4.35 15.47 15.45
N LEU A 785 -5.28 15.43 14.48
CA LEU A 785 -6.34 14.43 14.48
C LEU A 785 -5.80 13.06 14.02
N ALA A 786 -5.19 12.96 12.84
CA ALA A 786 -4.83 11.66 12.26
C ALA A 786 -3.36 11.30 12.34
N GLN A 787 -2.43 12.28 12.44
CA GLN A 787 -0.98 12.02 12.40
C GLN A 787 -0.56 11.12 11.22
N ALA A 788 -1.30 11.22 10.11
CA ALA A 788 -1.09 10.42 8.91
C ALA A 788 0.12 10.92 8.10
N THR A 789 0.51 10.18 7.07
CA THR A 789 1.61 10.57 6.18
C THR A 789 1.29 11.82 5.37
N SER A 790 2.29 12.69 5.17
CA SER A 790 2.21 13.91 4.37
C SER A 790 3.14 13.88 3.14
N ALA A 791 3.39 12.69 2.60
CA ALA A 791 4.38 12.47 1.53
C ALA A 791 4.16 13.34 0.27
N ASN A 792 2.91 13.73 -0.05
CA ASN A 792 2.59 14.57 -1.20
C ASN A 792 2.87 16.06 -0.97
N THR A 793 3.07 16.49 0.28
CA THR A 793 3.58 17.83 0.58
C THR A 793 5.09 17.82 0.35
N CYS A 794 5.48 18.02 -0.91
CA CYS A 794 6.87 17.93 -1.34
C CYS A 794 7.13 18.79 -2.56
N ILE A 795 8.00 19.78 -2.40
CA ILE A 795 8.52 20.59 -3.51
C ILE A 795 10.00 20.34 -3.71
N VAL A 796 10.45 20.49 -4.95
CA VAL A 796 11.79 20.13 -5.39
C VAL A 796 12.29 21.06 -6.48
N GLU A 797 13.59 20.96 -6.72
CA GLU A 797 14.26 21.46 -7.91
C GLU A 797 14.92 20.28 -8.66
N PHE A 798 15.15 20.45 -9.95
CA PHE A 798 15.85 19.44 -10.75
C PHE A 798 16.77 20.07 -11.79
N GLU A 799 17.85 19.34 -12.13
CA GLU A 799 18.84 19.77 -13.11
C GLU A 799 19.40 18.58 -13.90
N LYS A 800 19.93 18.84 -15.09
CA LYS A 800 20.68 17.83 -15.83
C LYS A 800 21.92 17.40 -15.05
N PHE A 801 22.07 16.12 -14.78
CA PHE A 801 23.25 15.58 -14.12
C PHE A 801 24.46 15.59 -15.06
N ARG A 802 25.53 16.26 -14.64
CA ARG A 802 26.76 16.45 -15.44
C ARG A 802 28.00 15.78 -14.84
N GLY A 803 27.87 15.13 -13.68
CA GLY A 803 28.96 14.47 -12.99
C GLY A 803 29.30 13.08 -13.55
N LYS A 804 30.32 12.46 -12.98
CA LYS A 804 30.59 11.02 -13.23
C LYS A 804 29.39 10.21 -12.75
N VAL A 805 28.80 9.43 -13.64
CA VAL A 805 27.60 8.62 -13.33
C VAL A 805 27.98 7.52 -12.33
N PRO A 806 27.41 7.51 -11.11
CA PRO A 806 27.69 6.47 -10.14
C PRO A 806 26.98 5.16 -10.53
N PRO A 807 27.47 4.00 -10.08
CA PRO A 807 26.73 2.76 -10.22
C PRO A 807 25.43 2.81 -9.39
N VAL A 808 24.42 2.06 -9.82
CA VAL A 808 23.21 1.83 -9.01
C VAL A 808 23.57 0.89 -7.86
N THR A 809 23.27 1.31 -6.63
CA THR A 809 23.63 0.56 -5.40
C THR A 809 22.45 -0.15 -4.74
N SER A 810 21.24 0.03 -5.26
CA SER A 810 19.99 -0.46 -4.64
C SER A 810 19.83 -1.97 -4.64
N PHE A 811 20.36 -2.65 -5.66
CA PHE A 811 20.10 -4.09 -5.89
C PHE A 811 21.28 -5.01 -5.57
N GLY A 812 22.35 -4.44 -5.01
CA GLY A 812 23.51 -5.23 -4.55
C GLY A 812 23.21 -5.99 -3.27
N GLY A 813 23.68 -7.25 -3.16
CA GLY A 813 23.65 -8.02 -1.93
C GLY A 813 24.56 -7.44 -0.82
N PRO A 814 24.72 -8.14 0.32
CA PRO A 814 25.65 -7.75 1.37
C PRO A 814 27.11 -7.87 0.89
N ILE A 815 27.98 -7.10 1.52
CA ILE A 815 29.42 -7.34 1.46
C ILE A 815 29.70 -8.47 2.45
N GLU A 816 29.85 -9.68 1.92
CA GLU A 816 30.13 -10.85 2.75
C GLU A 816 31.58 -10.81 3.25
N ILE A 817 31.75 -10.93 4.57
CA ILE A 817 33.04 -11.02 5.23
C ILE A 817 33.22 -12.48 5.66
N ASN A 818 34.34 -13.10 5.20
CA ASN A 818 34.69 -14.47 5.51
C ASN A 818 35.33 -14.59 6.90
#